data_ac19479fd859d198a47cc3b7cc7d345f
#
_entry.id   ac19479fd859d198a47cc3b7cc7d345f
#
_cell.length_a   1.000
_cell.length_b   1.000
_cell.length_c   1.000
_cell.angle_alpha   90.00
_cell.angle_beta   90.00
_cell.angle_gamma   90.00
#
_symmetry.space_group_name_H-M   'P 1'
#
loop_
_entity.id
_entity.type
_entity.pdbx_description
1 polymer ?
#
loop_
_entity_poly.entity_id
_entity_poly.type
_entity_poly.pdbx_seq_one_letter_code
_entity_poly.pdbx_strand_id
1 'polypeptide(L)'
;MVRVLILFMLVSCMRIKVESQAEPPFPPDSEIEALKEIAKELGKKGWNFTENPCNNKSSWFTQWPPGKRSQAISNSSVICNCSFPNGECHVNAIYLRGQDLAGKLPRSFTKLPYLKAIDLTRNFISDPIPREWASANLEYVCLAVNNLSGPIPTYLGTFTTLRYLSLENNFFSGAIPPELGNLTNLENLTLSANYLTGELPLSLTNLSKLTELKISSNNFSGRIPDIFGSWKHLQKLEIQASGFKGPIPSSIAVLGTLTELRISDLSSGDSEFPNLQKMTKMKKLMLRSCNIYGRIPAEYISAMSQLQILDLSFNKLEGNIPNFDALQDMEYMYLTSNLLTGPIPDWINQKTTRKIDISYNNLFESSQPPPCPENLNLFKSSSGGNNSENDSCLRSFPCTRDHYSVHINCGGEAVTIEGIKYDDDQYAGGPARYFPAQETWGTSYTGQFWDIRDEGQRFIVSNVSTIRENISSVSIISANNSKLYTTARLSPLSLTYYLRCLANGNYSVTLHFAEIVIRNNRSFHSLGRRIFDIYVQGKLEFKDFNIENEVKGVDEPVIKQVKAVVVTNKTLTINFRWAGKGTTAAPKRGTYGPLISAISVDSDSKPPLDTAISDDDDDANRRIKILVAVIVSISCLVLIVVGAFWWKIYLGHNASKEEVLRGLDLQTGFFTFKQIKAATDNFDDANKIGEGGFGSVYKGVLLDGSIIAVKQLSSKSKQGNREFVNEIGMISALQHPNLVRLYGCCVEKNQLLLVYEYMENNSLARALFGPEEGQLNLDWPTRQKICVGIAKGLAFLHEESTLKIVHRDIKTTNVLLDRDLNPKISDFGLAKLDEEENTHISTRIAGTIGYMAPEYALWGYLTYKADVYSFGVVALEIVAGKSNTKYRPNENFVCLQDWALVLQQKGDLMDLVDPRLGAEFDKEEVFRMIRVALLCTNPSPALRPIMSSVVSMLEGKTLVPELIMDPSIFGDESRLATLRNQFDQIHPHNAGESCSLIHSSDANATCSTSSGSR
;
A
#
# COMPACT_ATOMS: atom_id res chain seq x y z
N MET A 1 -51.30 33.83 55.05
CA MET A 1 -51.83 33.83 53.66
C MET A 1 -51.14 34.84 52.78
N VAL A 2 -50.90 36.11 53.20
CA VAL A 2 -50.23 37.13 52.39
C VAL A 2 -48.76 36.81 52.04
N ARG A 3 -47.99 36.18 52.93
CA ARG A 3 -46.57 35.76 52.61
C ARG A 3 -46.45 34.62 51.62
N VAL A 4 -47.47 33.77 51.52
CA VAL A 4 -47.51 32.70 50.55
C VAL A 4 -47.88 33.17 49.15
N LEU A 5 -48.78 34.22 49.08
CA LEU A 5 -49.11 34.85 47.80
C LEU A 5 -47.96 35.72 47.24
N ILE A 6 -47.16 36.36 48.10
CA ILE A 6 -45.98 37.09 47.66
C ILE A 6 -44.89 36.16 47.19
N LEU A 7 -44.75 34.99 47.84
CA LEU A 7 -43.80 33.95 47.34
C LEU A 7 -44.25 33.33 46.01
N PHE A 8 -45.56 33.14 45.79
CA PHE A 8 -46.12 32.70 44.51
C PHE A 8 -46.04 33.75 43.42
N MET A 9 -46.20 35.04 43.72
CA MET A 9 -45.93 36.09 42.75
C MET A 9 -44.44 36.27 42.41
N LEU A 10 -43.53 36.12 43.39
CA LEU A 10 -42.09 36.15 43.14
C LEU A 10 -41.63 34.92 42.38
N VAL A 11 -42.21 33.76 42.57
CA VAL A 11 -41.92 32.54 41.75
C VAL A 11 -42.56 32.60 40.36
N SER A 12 -43.69 33.33 40.21
CA SER A 12 -44.27 33.60 38.88
C SER A 12 -43.54 34.71 38.13
N CYS A 13 -42.87 35.62 38.81
CA CYS A 13 -42.01 36.66 38.17
C CYS A 13 -40.59 36.18 37.95
N MET A 14 -40.16 35.06 38.57
CA MET A 14 -38.97 34.30 38.21
C MET A 14 -39.26 33.14 37.24
N ARG A 15 -40.38 33.13 36.55
CA ARG A 15 -40.43 32.51 35.24
C ARG A 15 -39.51 33.35 34.36
N ILE A 16 -38.27 32.89 34.43
CA ILE A 16 -37.21 33.12 33.46
C ILE A 16 -37.90 33.45 32.14
N LYS A 17 -37.66 34.65 31.61
CA LYS A 17 -37.66 34.89 30.18
C LYS A 17 -36.67 33.86 29.63
N VAL A 18 -37.16 32.68 29.31
CA VAL A 18 -36.61 31.94 28.18
C VAL A 18 -36.94 32.86 27.01
N GLU A 19 -36.03 33.77 26.68
CA GLU A 19 -36.00 34.38 25.37
C GLU A 19 -36.00 33.17 24.45
N SER A 20 -37.12 32.92 23.82
CA SER A 20 -37.15 32.10 22.61
C SER A 20 -36.20 32.85 21.67
N GLN A 21 -34.95 32.42 21.60
CA GLN A 21 -34.05 32.85 20.56
C GLN A 21 -34.80 32.54 19.26
N ALA A 22 -35.23 33.61 18.57
CA ALA A 22 -35.85 33.48 17.27
C ALA A 22 -34.92 32.61 16.44
N GLU A 23 -35.48 31.65 15.73
CA GLU A 23 -34.67 30.83 14.84
C GLU A 23 -33.92 31.74 13.87
N PRO A 24 -32.62 31.47 13.63
CA PRO A 24 -31.86 32.30 12.70
C PRO A 24 -32.52 32.24 11.32
N PRO A 25 -32.53 33.36 10.56
CA PRO A 25 -33.04 33.35 9.19
C PRO A 25 -32.26 32.37 8.31
N PHE A 26 -32.91 31.90 7.25
CA PHE A 26 -32.24 31.10 6.23
C PHE A 26 -31.15 31.94 5.55
N PRO A 27 -30.02 31.32 5.15
CA PRO A 27 -29.09 31.98 4.25
C PRO A 27 -29.73 32.22 2.88
N PRO A 28 -29.19 33.14 2.06
CA PRO A 28 -29.68 33.39 0.72
C PRO A 28 -29.82 32.12 -0.13
N ASP A 29 -30.85 32.10 -1.00
CA ASP A 29 -31.12 30.94 -1.88
C ASP A 29 -29.89 30.52 -2.72
N SER A 30 -29.04 31.46 -3.11
CA SER A 30 -27.80 31.24 -3.83
C SER A 30 -26.80 30.42 -2.99
N GLU A 31 -26.73 30.61 -1.67
CA GLU A 31 -25.87 29.82 -0.78
C GLU A 31 -26.45 28.45 -0.48
N ILE A 32 -27.80 28.35 -0.42
CA ILE A 32 -28.48 27.03 -0.31
C ILE A 32 -28.19 26.18 -1.55
N GLU A 33 -28.25 26.78 -2.75
CA GLU A 33 -27.91 26.06 -3.98
C GLU A 33 -26.43 25.66 -4.02
N ALA A 34 -25.53 26.54 -3.58
CA ALA A 34 -24.11 26.22 -3.41
C ALA A 34 -23.89 25.05 -2.45
N LEU A 35 -24.61 24.97 -1.31
CA LEU A 35 -24.54 23.86 -0.39
C LEU A 35 -25.05 22.55 -1.01
N LYS A 36 -26.06 22.58 -1.89
CA LYS A 36 -26.51 21.39 -2.63
C LYS A 36 -25.42 20.87 -3.59
N GLU A 37 -24.77 21.77 -4.32
CA GLU A 37 -23.66 21.43 -5.19
C GLU A 37 -22.49 20.85 -4.39
N ILE A 38 -22.11 21.49 -3.26
CA ILE A 38 -21.07 21.00 -2.35
C ILE A 38 -21.39 19.59 -1.86
N ALA A 39 -22.64 19.34 -1.45
CA ALA A 39 -23.07 18.01 -1.01
C ALA A 39 -22.91 16.96 -2.12
N LYS A 40 -23.26 17.32 -3.36
CA LYS A 40 -23.11 16.45 -4.54
C LYS A 40 -21.65 16.17 -4.85
N GLU A 41 -20.79 17.19 -4.86
CA GLU A 41 -19.35 17.05 -5.16
C GLU A 41 -18.63 16.23 -4.09
N LEU A 42 -18.98 16.37 -2.80
CA LEU A 42 -18.42 15.61 -1.69
C LEU A 42 -19.02 14.20 -1.53
N GLY A 43 -20.18 13.91 -2.15
CA GLY A 43 -20.95 12.71 -1.89
C GLY A 43 -21.67 12.70 -0.53
N LYS A 44 -21.96 13.88 0.05
CA LYS A 44 -22.64 14.03 1.35
C LYS A 44 -24.13 13.75 1.25
N LYS A 45 -24.63 12.68 1.87
CA LYS A 45 -26.03 12.24 1.79
C LYS A 45 -26.92 12.65 2.98
N GLY A 46 -26.34 13.15 4.06
CA GLY A 46 -27.08 13.34 5.32
C GLY A 46 -27.63 14.75 5.55
N TRP A 47 -27.51 15.70 4.61
CA TRP A 47 -28.03 17.04 4.75
C TRP A 47 -29.49 17.13 4.28
N ASN A 48 -30.37 17.68 5.16
CA ASN A 48 -31.76 17.91 4.84
C ASN A 48 -32.00 19.41 4.45
N PHE A 49 -32.15 19.66 3.17
CA PHE A 49 -32.29 21.01 2.63
C PHE A 49 -33.66 21.68 2.91
N THR A 50 -34.58 21.00 3.58
CA THR A 50 -35.81 21.61 4.10
C THR A 50 -35.63 22.27 5.46
N GLU A 51 -34.50 21.96 6.13
CA GLU A 51 -34.10 22.51 7.41
C GLU A 51 -33.10 23.65 7.23
N ASN A 52 -33.16 24.65 8.14
CA ASN A 52 -32.23 25.77 8.10
C ASN A 52 -30.80 25.32 8.47
N PRO A 53 -29.78 25.43 7.58
CA PRO A 53 -28.40 25.06 7.87
C PRO A 53 -27.78 25.91 9.00
N CYS A 54 -28.28 27.07 9.29
CA CYS A 54 -27.80 27.94 10.37
C CYS A 54 -28.38 27.57 11.74
N ASN A 55 -29.29 26.58 11.81
CA ASN A 55 -29.88 26.12 13.06
C ASN A 55 -29.07 24.97 13.66
N ASN A 56 -28.40 25.19 14.78
CA ASN A 56 -27.57 24.20 15.50
C ASN A 56 -28.35 22.98 16.03
N LYS A 57 -29.65 22.85 15.77
CA LYS A 57 -30.49 21.73 16.19
C LYS A 57 -30.89 20.80 15.05
N SER A 58 -30.47 21.10 13.84
CA SER A 58 -30.87 20.41 12.62
C SER A 58 -29.92 19.25 12.23
N SER A 59 -30.21 18.54 11.10
CA SER A 59 -29.34 17.55 10.46
C SER A 59 -27.96 18.09 10.06
N TRP A 60 -27.82 19.42 10.04
CA TRP A 60 -26.60 20.15 9.70
C TRP A 60 -25.58 20.23 10.82
N PHE A 61 -25.93 19.84 12.06
CA PHE A 61 -25.09 20.02 13.22
C PHE A 61 -25.00 18.74 14.07
N THR A 62 -23.79 18.30 14.39
CA THR A 62 -23.54 17.17 15.29
C THR A 62 -23.69 17.63 16.74
N GLN A 63 -24.67 17.07 17.46
CA GLN A 63 -24.85 17.30 18.88
C GLN A 63 -23.93 16.41 19.71
N TRP A 64 -23.19 16.98 20.65
CA TRP A 64 -22.26 16.28 21.53
C TRP A 64 -22.72 16.27 22.97
N PRO A 65 -22.58 15.13 23.68
CA PRO A 65 -22.72 15.12 25.12
C PRO A 65 -21.72 16.08 25.80
N PRO A 66 -22.08 16.73 26.92
CA PRO A 66 -21.17 17.60 27.65
C PRO A 66 -19.83 16.91 27.95
N GLY A 67 -18.71 17.60 27.68
CA GLY A 67 -17.35 17.10 27.96
C GLY A 67 -16.73 16.19 26.91
N LYS A 68 -17.47 15.69 25.89
CA LYS A 68 -16.93 14.77 24.87
C LYS A 68 -16.52 15.43 23.55
N ARG A 69 -16.74 16.72 23.38
CA ARG A 69 -16.48 17.44 22.11
C ARG A 69 -15.02 17.37 21.64
N SER A 70 -14.07 17.37 22.58
CA SER A 70 -12.63 17.30 22.26
C SER A 70 -12.14 15.91 21.84
N GLN A 71 -12.92 14.86 22.10
CA GLN A 71 -12.57 13.46 21.79
C GLN A 71 -13.23 12.97 20.50
N ALA A 72 -14.05 13.81 19.86
CA ALA A 72 -14.83 13.40 18.71
C ALA A 72 -13.96 13.23 17.45
N ILE A 73 -14.01 12.05 16.86
CA ILE A 73 -13.37 11.73 15.57
C ILE A 73 -14.22 12.27 14.42
N SER A 74 -15.54 12.24 14.56
CA SER A 74 -16.52 12.65 13.55
C SER A 74 -17.25 13.93 13.95
N ASN A 75 -17.44 14.87 13.03
CA ASN A 75 -18.20 16.10 13.19
C ASN A 75 -18.85 16.51 11.87
N SER A 76 -20.13 16.88 11.89
CA SER A 76 -20.82 17.52 10.77
C SER A 76 -21.43 18.83 11.28
N SER A 77 -20.93 19.98 10.81
CA SER A 77 -21.42 21.30 11.23
C SER A 77 -21.25 22.31 10.12
N VAL A 78 -22.34 22.98 9.77
CA VAL A 78 -22.35 24.24 9.00
C VAL A 78 -22.57 25.36 9.99
N ILE A 79 -21.71 26.37 9.97
CA ILE A 79 -21.79 27.53 10.88
C ILE A 79 -22.02 28.78 10.07
N CYS A 80 -23.06 29.56 10.45
CA CYS A 80 -23.36 30.81 9.82
C CYS A 80 -22.97 32.01 10.72
N ASN A 81 -22.68 33.13 10.08
CA ASN A 81 -22.59 34.43 10.71
C ASN A 81 -23.86 35.25 10.39
N CYS A 82 -24.61 35.62 11.43
CA CYS A 82 -25.86 36.39 11.32
C CYS A 82 -25.70 37.84 11.85
N SER A 83 -24.46 38.35 11.94
CA SER A 83 -24.17 39.68 12.46
C SER A 83 -24.19 40.77 11.36
N PHE A 84 -24.82 40.50 10.22
CA PHE A 84 -24.88 41.46 9.12
C PHE A 84 -25.97 42.52 9.37
N PRO A 85 -25.76 43.79 8.93
CA PRO A 85 -26.69 44.91 9.20
C PRO A 85 -28.09 44.70 8.63
N ASN A 86 -28.22 43.92 7.55
CA ASN A 86 -29.50 43.57 6.91
C ASN A 86 -30.24 42.42 7.61
N GLY A 87 -29.67 41.84 8.67
CA GLY A 87 -30.22 40.69 9.39
C GLY A 87 -30.10 39.35 8.66
N GLU A 88 -29.39 39.29 7.54
CA GLU A 88 -29.12 38.02 6.81
C GLU A 88 -28.08 37.15 7.51
N CYS A 89 -28.24 35.84 7.36
CA CYS A 89 -27.25 34.87 7.80
C CYS A 89 -26.48 34.32 6.60
N HIS A 90 -25.16 34.26 6.68
CA HIS A 90 -24.30 33.74 5.63
C HIS A 90 -23.45 32.59 6.14
N VAL A 91 -23.20 31.57 5.31
CA VAL A 91 -22.36 30.45 5.64
C VAL A 91 -20.90 30.90 5.84
N ASN A 92 -20.37 30.70 7.06
CA ASN A 92 -19.06 31.17 7.46
C ASN A 92 -18.06 30.01 7.59
N ALA A 93 -18.50 28.79 8.01
CA ALA A 93 -17.63 27.63 8.16
C ALA A 93 -18.35 26.33 7.85
N ILE A 94 -17.60 25.37 7.28
CA ILE A 94 -18.06 24.01 6.99
C ILE A 94 -17.06 23.01 7.61
N TYR A 95 -17.54 22.22 8.58
CA TYR A 95 -16.79 21.18 9.26
C TYR A 95 -17.42 19.81 9.00
N LEU A 96 -16.75 18.94 8.25
CA LEU A 96 -17.21 17.60 7.88
C LEU A 96 -16.12 16.56 8.16
N ARG A 97 -15.79 16.38 9.44
CA ARG A 97 -14.76 15.45 9.89
C ARG A 97 -15.28 14.03 9.99
N GLY A 98 -14.52 13.02 9.49
CA GLY A 98 -14.82 11.60 9.69
C GLY A 98 -16.21 11.21 9.22
N GLN A 99 -16.60 11.72 8.05
CA GLN A 99 -17.90 11.48 7.42
C GLN A 99 -17.82 10.43 6.30
N ASP A 100 -16.62 9.84 6.07
CA ASP A 100 -16.32 8.87 5.00
C ASP A 100 -16.74 9.38 3.61
N LEU A 101 -16.57 10.68 3.35
CA LEU A 101 -16.89 11.30 2.07
C LEU A 101 -15.86 10.83 1.03
N ALA A 102 -16.32 10.24 -0.06
CA ALA A 102 -15.48 9.70 -1.14
C ALA A 102 -15.60 10.50 -2.46
N GLY A 103 -16.05 11.75 -2.39
CA GLY A 103 -16.17 12.66 -3.53
C GLY A 103 -14.87 13.38 -3.86
N LYS A 104 -15.03 14.57 -4.47
CA LYS A 104 -13.96 15.50 -4.84
C LYS A 104 -14.04 16.77 -4.02
N LEU A 105 -12.93 17.55 -3.97
CA LEU A 105 -12.95 18.88 -3.36
C LEU A 105 -13.89 19.81 -4.13
N PRO A 106 -14.88 20.43 -3.47
CA PRO A 106 -15.89 21.22 -4.16
C PRO A 106 -15.35 22.49 -4.80
N ARG A 107 -15.59 22.68 -6.08
CA ARG A 107 -15.37 23.94 -6.76
C ARG A 107 -16.38 25.00 -6.32
N SER A 108 -17.55 24.55 -5.93
CA SER A 108 -18.69 25.39 -5.49
C SER A 108 -18.46 26.10 -4.15
N PHE A 109 -17.38 25.84 -3.39
CA PHE A 109 -17.02 26.66 -2.23
C PHE A 109 -16.85 28.15 -2.56
N THR A 110 -16.44 28.48 -3.77
CA THR A 110 -16.30 29.88 -4.24
C THR A 110 -17.63 30.62 -4.39
N LYS A 111 -18.76 29.88 -4.40
CA LYS A 111 -20.12 30.46 -4.42
C LYS A 111 -20.61 30.88 -3.04
N LEU A 112 -19.83 30.63 -1.98
CA LEU A 112 -20.08 31.04 -0.60
C LEU A 112 -19.18 32.24 -0.26
N PRO A 113 -19.63 33.48 -0.46
CA PRO A 113 -18.76 34.67 -0.43
C PRO A 113 -18.18 34.98 0.96
N TYR A 114 -18.81 34.48 2.02
CA TYR A 114 -18.39 34.70 3.40
C TYR A 114 -17.75 33.49 4.06
N LEU A 115 -17.46 32.45 3.28
CA LEU A 115 -16.81 31.23 3.78
C LEU A 115 -15.36 31.51 4.17
N LYS A 116 -15.03 31.29 5.45
CA LYS A 116 -13.71 31.51 6.03
C LYS A 116 -13.01 30.21 6.47
N ALA A 117 -13.78 29.16 6.81
CA ALA A 117 -13.22 27.96 7.37
C ALA A 117 -13.76 26.68 6.70
N ILE A 118 -12.84 25.79 6.33
CA ILE A 118 -13.14 24.47 5.77
C ILE A 118 -12.34 23.42 6.54
N ASP A 119 -13.05 22.39 7.04
CA ASP A 119 -12.42 21.23 7.68
C ASP A 119 -13.04 19.93 7.15
N LEU A 120 -12.31 19.23 6.33
CA LEU A 120 -12.66 17.95 5.72
C LEU A 120 -11.78 16.81 6.24
N THR A 121 -11.24 16.92 7.45
CA THR A 121 -10.36 15.95 8.08
C THR A 121 -10.98 14.56 8.15
N ARG A 122 -10.18 13.49 7.86
CA ARG A 122 -10.60 12.08 7.95
C ARG A 122 -11.79 11.75 7.06
N ASN A 123 -11.58 11.95 5.76
CA ASN A 123 -12.47 11.48 4.70
C ASN A 123 -11.66 10.69 3.67
N PHE A 124 -12.28 10.31 2.59
CA PHE A 124 -11.65 9.62 1.47
C PHE A 124 -11.74 10.45 0.19
N ILE A 125 -11.63 11.79 0.33
CA ILE A 125 -11.72 12.74 -0.78
C ILE A 125 -10.47 12.62 -1.63
N SER A 126 -10.64 12.51 -2.94
CA SER A 126 -9.58 12.37 -3.94
C SER A 126 -9.39 13.64 -4.78
N ASP A 127 -8.44 13.56 -5.72
CA ASP A 127 -8.08 14.59 -6.68
C ASP A 127 -7.24 15.76 -6.11
N PRO A 128 -6.68 16.60 -6.97
CA PRO A 128 -5.93 17.79 -6.55
C PRO A 128 -6.87 18.90 -6.03
N ILE A 129 -6.29 19.88 -5.33
CA ILE A 129 -7.04 21.08 -4.87
C ILE A 129 -7.50 21.88 -6.09
N PRO A 130 -8.82 22.23 -6.20
CA PRO A 130 -9.38 22.90 -7.38
C PRO A 130 -8.83 24.31 -7.58
N ARG A 131 -8.52 24.67 -8.82
CA ARG A 131 -7.96 25.98 -9.17
C ARG A 131 -8.93 27.15 -8.88
N GLU A 132 -10.20 26.86 -8.89
CA GLU A 132 -11.29 27.82 -8.59
C GLU A 132 -11.16 28.39 -7.18
N TRP A 133 -10.56 27.68 -6.23
CA TRP A 133 -10.36 28.17 -4.86
C TRP A 133 -9.49 29.42 -4.79
N ALA A 134 -8.72 29.77 -5.84
CA ALA A 134 -7.89 30.97 -5.87
C ALA A 134 -8.67 32.27 -5.59
N SER A 135 -9.99 32.28 -5.80
CA SER A 135 -10.87 33.43 -5.50
C SER A 135 -11.46 33.40 -4.10
N ALA A 136 -11.24 32.36 -3.30
CA ALA A 136 -11.80 32.26 -1.95
C ALA A 136 -10.98 33.05 -0.93
N ASN A 137 -11.65 33.57 0.10
CA ASN A 137 -11.02 34.35 1.17
C ASN A 137 -10.99 33.52 2.48
N LEU A 138 -10.19 32.42 2.48
CA LEU A 138 -10.13 31.45 3.57
C LEU A 138 -9.14 31.89 4.66
N GLU A 139 -9.51 31.66 5.91
CA GLU A 139 -8.67 31.84 7.11
C GLU A 139 -8.20 30.48 7.68
N TYR A 140 -8.99 29.41 7.48
CA TYR A 140 -8.73 28.09 8.00
C TYR A 140 -9.01 27.01 6.95
N VAL A 141 -8.00 26.20 6.60
CA VAL A 141 -8.12 25.07 5.66
C VAL A 141 -7.49 23.83 6.28
N CYS A 142 -8.31 22.83 6.55
CA CYS A 142 -7.85 21.52 7.04
C CYS A 142 -8.38 20.41 6.14
N LEU A 143 -7.46 19.76 5.41
CA LEU A 143 -7.71 18.65 4.50
C LEU A 143 -6.96 17.38 4.95
N ALA A 144 -6.58 17.31 6.23
CA ALA A 144 -5.76 16.22 6.77
C ALA A 144 -6.47 14.87 6.69
N VAL A 145 -5.70 13.82 6.42
CA VAL A 145 -6.17 12.42 6.33
C VAL A 145 -7.24 12.27 5.26
N ASN A 146 -6.80 12.39 4.00
CA ASN A 146 -7.60 12.21 2.80
C ASN A 146 -6.78 11.51 1.70
N ASN A 147 -7.40 11.24 0.57
CA ASN A 147 -6.79 10.64 -0.62
C ASN A 147 -6.40 11.69 -1.67
N LEU A 148 -6.05 12.93 -1.24
CA LEU A 148 -5.68 14.02 -2.12
C LEU A 148 -4.28 13.82 -2.69
N SER A 149 -4.06 14.18 -3.96
CA SER A 149 -2.80 13.95 -4.67
C SER A 149 -2.41 15.14 -5.55
N GLY A 150 -1.27 15.02 -6.23
CA GLY A 150 -0.72 16.08 -7.08
C GLY A 150 0.17 17.07 -6.32
N PRO A 151 0.67 18.12 -6.99
CA PRO A 151 1.50 19.15 -6.36
C PRO A 151 0.64 20.09 -5.49
N ILE A 152 1.29 20.69 -4.49
CA ILE A 152 0.68 21.81 -3.74
C ILE A 152 0.57 23.01 -4.70
N PRO A 153 -0.63 23.55 -4.97
CA PRO A 153 -0.79 24.60 -5.95
C PRO A 153 -0.16 25.93 -5.53
N THR A 154 0.51 26.61 -6.45
CA THR A 154 1.15 27.93 -6.23
C THR A 154 0.14 29.01 -5.81
N TYR A 155 -1.09 28.97 -6.36
CA TYR A 155 -2.13 29.96 -6.02
C TYR A 155 -2.58 29.90 -4.55
N LEU A 156 -2.26 28.84 -3.77
CA LEU A 156 -2.51 28.87 -2.32
C LEU A 156 -1.79 30.04 -1.64
N GLY A 157 -0.68 30.52 -2.22
CA GLY A 157 0.02 31.72 -1.76
C GLY A 157 -0.77 33.03 -1.89
N THR A 158 -1.92 33.02 -2.59
CA THR A 158 -2.81 34.21 -2.67
C THR A 158 -3.75 34.34 -1.46
N PHE A 159 -3.87 33.32 -0.61
CA PHE A 159 -4.74 33.33 0.58
C PHE A 159 -4.10 34.10 1.74
N THR A 160 -3.84 35.38 1.56
CA THR A 160 -3.12 36.24 2.54
C THR A 160 -3.82 36.33 3.90
N THR A 161 -5.08 35.96 4.00
CA THR A 161 -5.86 35.87 5.26
C THR A 161 -5.66 34.56 6.00
N LEU A 162 -5.03 33.55 5.38
CA LEU A 162 -4.93 32.21 5.92
C LEU A 162 -4.06 32.18 7.18
N ARG A 163 -4.60 31.60 8.24
CA ARG A 163 -3.94 31.39 9.53
C ARG A 163 -3.60 29.92 9.79
N TYR A 164 -4.38 29.00 9.23
CA TYR A 164 -4.23 27.56 9.45
C TYR A 164 -4.29 26.82 8.12
N LEU A 165 -3.24 26.05 7.80
CA LEU A 165 -3.19 25.17 6.63
C LEU A 165 -2.70 23.78 7.06
N SER A 166 -3.57 22.77 6.91
CA SER A 166 -3.20 21.37 7.14
C SER A 166 -3.51 20.51 5.91
N LEU A 167 -2.46 19.94 5.34
CA LEU A 167 -2.50 18.98 4.23
C LEU A 167 -1.92 17.61 4.68
N GLU A 168 -1.78 17.40 5.98
CA GLU A 168 -1.15 16.22 6.59
C GLU A 168 -1.84 14.91 6.20
N ASN A 169 -1.08 13.80 6.06
CA ASN A 169 -1.58 12.47 5.71
C ASN A 169 -2.42 12.47 4.42
N ASN A 170 -1.78 12.84 3.34
CA ASN A 170 -2.29 12.79 1.98
C ASN A 170 -1.23 12.21 1.03
N PHE A 171 -1.42 12.39 -0.27
CA PHE A 171 -0.52 11.94 -1.32
C PHE A 171 0.05 13.11 -2.15
N PHE A 172 0.14 14.31 -1.56
CA PHE A 172 0.75 15.45 -2.21
C PHE A 172 2.21 15.18 -2.55
N SER A 173 2.66 15.63 -3.73
CA SER A 173 3.99 15.39 -4.28
C SER A 173 4.62 16.68 -4.83
N GLY A 174 5.86 16.60 -5.30
CA GLY A 174 6.59 17.78 -5.79
C GLY A 174 7.14 18.65 -4.67
N ALA A 175 7.69 19.82 -5.04
CA ALA A 175 8.30 20.75 -4.08
C ALA A 175 7.22 21.63 -3.39
N ILE A 176 7.56 22.15 -2.22
CA ILE A 176 6.76 23.18 -1.57
C ILE A 176 6.87 24.47 -2.41
N PRO A 177 5.74 25.04 -2.88
CA PRO A 177 5.79 26.26 -3.67
C PRO A 177 6.35 27.44 -2.87
N PRO A 178 7.30 28.24 -3.42
CA PRO A 178 7.81 29.43 -2.77
C PRO A 178 6.73 30.47 -2.43
N GLU A 179 5.63 30.48 -3.18
CA GLU A 179 4.48 31.37 -2.98
C GLU A 179 3.78 31.16 -1.63
N LEU A 180 3.94 29.99 -0.99
CA LEU A 180 3.44 29.83 0.39
C LEU A 180 4.09 30.80 1.38
N GLY A 181 5.28 31.34 1.07
CA GLY A 181 5.90 32.41 1.84
C GLY A 181 5.10 33.73 1.87
N ASN A 182 4.11 33.91 0.98
CA ASN A 182 3.24 35.09 0.97
C ASN A 182 2.15 35.04 2.04
N LEU A 183 1.96 33.89 2.70
CA LEU A 183 0.95 33.70 3.75
C LEU A 183 1.41 34.28 5.09
N THR A 184 1.69 35.56 5.14
CA THR A 184 2.30 36.26 6.31
C THR A 184 1.44 36.19 7.58
N ASN A 185 0.15 35.83 7.48
CA ASN A 185 -0.74 35.62 8.62
C ASN A 185 -0.77 34.16 9.11
N LEU A 186 -0.03 33.27 8.46
CA LEU A 186 -0.07 31.84 8.79
C LEU A 186 0.56 31.56 10.16
N GLU A 187 -0.21 30.89 11.02
CA GLU A 187 0.18 30.47 12.36
C GLU A 187 0.52 28.97 12.40
N ASN A 188 -0.19 28.15 11.61
CA ASN A 188 0.00 26.70 11.59
C ASN A 188 0.16 26.19 10.16
N LEU A 189 1.28 25.46 9.91
CA LEU A 189 1.54 24.79 8.65
C LEU A 189 1.88 23.33 8.91
N THR A 190 0.99 22.41 8.49
CA THR A 190 1.20 20.97 8.65
C THR A 190 1.11 20.25 7.31
N LEU A 191 2.24 19.70 6.88
CA LEU A 191 2.44 19.02 5.61
C LEU A 191 2.98 17.58 5.79
N SER A 192 2.97 17.07 7.02
CA SER A 192 3.55 15.75 7.36
C SER A 192 2.86 14.61 6.63
N ALA A 193 3.60 13.50 6.43
CA ALA A 193 3.11 12.26 5.82
C ALA A 193 2.50 12.48 4.42
N ASN A 194 3.31 13.03 3.53
CA ASN A 194 3.06 13.20 2.10
C ASN A 194 4.25 12.63 1.29
N TYR A 195 4.31 12.92 0.01
CA TYR A 195 5.42 12.60 -0.89
C TYR A 195 6.15 13.83 -1.40
N LEU A 196 6.20 14.89 -0.58
CA LEU A 196 6.85 16.15 -0.93
C LEU A 196 8.35 15.94 -1.10
N THR A 197 8.94 16.64 -2.08
CA THR A 197 10.33 16.53 -2.50
C THR A 197 10.99 17.91 -2.60
N GLY A 198 12.24 17.96 -3.03
CA GLY A 198 12.97 19.23 -3.19
C GLY A 198 13.48 19.82 -1.87
N GLU A 199 13.97 21.03 -1.91
CA GLU A 199 14.47 21.76 -0.74
C GLU A 199 13.38 22.66 -0.13
N LEU A 200 13.55 23.05 1.13
CA LEU A 200 12.64 24.03 1.74
C LEU A 200 12.89 25.42 1.14
N PRO A 201 11.84 26.08 0.60
CA PRO A 201 12.01 27.40 0.01
C PRO A 201 12.33 28.47 1.08
N LEU A 202 13.32 29.29 0.80
CA LEU A 202 13.73 30.39 1.70
C LEU A 202 12.63 31.40 1.96
N SER A 203 11.65 31.53 1.07
CA SER A 203 10.49 32.40 1.25
C SER A 203 9.65 32.08 2.49
N LEU A 204 9.74 30.86 3.03
CA LEU A 204 9.09 30.49 4.29
C LEU A 204 9.56 31.33 5.48
N THR A 205 10.72 32.02 5.39
CA THR A 205 11.16 33.00 6.38
C THR A 205 10.18 34.16 6.58
N ASN A 206 9.36 34.46 5.59
CA ASN A 206 8.34 35.51 5.68
C ASN A 206 7.18 35.18 6.63
N LEU A 207 7.01 33.90 7.01
CA LEU A 207 5.96 33.41 7.91
C LEU A 207 6.25 33.76 9.38
N SER A 208 6.38 35.04 9.70
CA SER A 208 6.83 35.53 11.02
C SER A 208 5.86 35.22 12.16
N LYS A 209 4.57 34.94 11.87
CA LYS A 209 3.53 34.56 12.86
C LYS A 209 3.47 33.06 13.14
N LEU A 210 4.32 32.25 12.51
CA LEU A 210 4.26 30.79 12.60
C LEU A 210 4.48 30.31 14.03
N THR A 211 3.52 29.56 14.55
CA THR A 211 3.55 28.90 15.88
C THR A 211 3.77 27.40 15.80
N GLU A 212 3.35 26.77 14.71
CA GLU A 212 3.49 25.32 14.50
C GLU A 212 3.91 25.01 13.06
N LEU A 213 5.00 24.23 12.91
CA LEU A 213 5.48 23.69 11.65
C LEU A 213 5.69 22.19 11.75
N LYS A 214 4.98 21.42 10.92
CA LYS A 214 5.13 19.97 10.81
C LYS A 214 5.34 19.58 9.35
N ILE A 215 6.49 18.97 9.07
CA ILE A 215 6.89 18.52 7.74
C ILE A 215 7.49 17.10 7.76
N SER A 216 7.20 16.33 8.81
CA SER A 216 7.70 14.96 9.01
C SER A 216 7.24 13.99 7.93
N SER A 217 7.96 12.88 7.73
CA SER A 217 7.59 11.82 6.79
C SER A 217 7.26 12.32 5.38
N ASN A 218 8.26 12.91 4.75
CA ASN A 218 8.29 13.36 3.36
C ASN A 218 9.59 12.86 2.69
N ASN A 219 9.89 13.34 1.50
CA ASN A 219 11.09 12.97 0.76
C ASN A 219 11.87 14.22 0.29
N PHE A 220 12.03 15.19 1.21
CA PHE A 220 12.83 16.39 0.93
C PHE A 220 14.29 16.06 0.65
N SER A 221 14.99 16.97 0.05
CA SER A 221 16.43 16.88 -0.27
C SER A 221 17.22 18.05 0.35
N GLY A 222 18.55 17.96 0.28
CA GLY A 222 19.42 19.00 0.79
C GLY A 222 19.55 18.99 2.32
N ARG A 223 20.00 20.11 2.88
CA ARG A 223 20.10 20.34 4.32
C ARG A 223 18.90 21.09 4.84
N ILE A 224 18.63 21.01 6.14
CA ILE A 224 17.70 21.94 6.78
C ILE A 224 18.30 23.34 6.64
N PRO A 225 17.63 24.29 5.93
CA PRO A 225 18.20 25.63 5.74
C PRO A 225 18.21 26.41 7.06
N ASP A 226 19.13 27.39 7.16
CA ASP A 226 19.31 28.21 8.36
C ASP A 226 18.24 29.33 8.45
N ILE A 227 16.96 28.96 8.57
CA ILE A 227 15.80 29.85 8.51
C ILE A 227 15.11 30.09 9.86
N PHE A 228 15.53 29.41 10.92
CA PHE A 228 14.86 29.45 12.23
C PHE A 228 14.85 30.82 12.86
N GLY A 229 15.79 31.71 12.52
CA GLY A 229 15.88 33.08 13.04
C GLY A 229 14.63 33.93 12.81
N SER A 230 13.83 33.62 11.80
CA SER A 230 12.62 34.34 11.42
C SER A 230 11.38 33.93 12.24
N TRP A 231 11.36 32.74 12.85
CA TRP A 231 10.16 32.15 13.48
C TRP A 231 10.15 32.33 15.00
N LYS A 232 10.19 33.57 15.47
CA LYS A 232 10.30 33.93 16.89
C LYS A 232 9.13 33.48 17.75
N HIS A 233 8.00 33.16 17.16
CA HIS A 233 6.77 32.70 17.84
C HIS A 233 6.56 31.20 17.79
N LEU A 234 7.50 30.45 17.18
CA LEU A 234 7.35 29.01 16.99
C LEU A 234 7.34 28.27 18.34
N GLN A 235 6.31 27.48 18.56
CA GLN A 235 6.08 26.67 19.76
C GLN A 235 6.30 25.18 19.50
N LYS A 236 6.02 24.72 18.25
CA LYS A 236 6.19 23.33 17.85
C LYS A 236 6.89 23.23 16.51
N LEU A 237 7.94 22.40 16.47
CA LEU A 237 8.70 22.09 15.27
C LEU A 237 8.85 20.58 15.14
N GLU A 238 8.33 19.99 14.04
CA GLU A 238 8.43 18.56 13.75
C GLU A 238 9.04 18.33 12.36
N ILE A 239 10.25 17.76 12.32
CA ILE A 239 11.05 17.41 11.13
C ILE A 239 11.58 15.99 11.30
N GLN A 240 10.70 14.98 11.31
CA GLN A 240 11.08 13.60 11.54
C GLN A 240 11.10 12.82 10.21
N ALA A 241 12.20 12.11 9.93
CA ALA A 241 12.36 11.29 8.73
C ALA A 241 11.89 11.99 7.43
N SER A 242 12.22 13.26 7.30
CA SER A 242 11.77 14.13 6.21
C SER A 242 12.67 14.06 4.97
N GLY A 243 13.79 13.31 5.04
CA GLY A 243 14.76 13.18 3.95
C GLY A 243 15.95 14.14 4.03
N PHE A 244 15.95 15.10 4.96
CA PHE A 244 17.04 16.07 5.11
C PHE A 244 18.36 15.44 5.58
N LYS A 245 19.44 16.18 5.31
CA LYS A 245 20.79 15.91 5.79
C LYS A 245 21.12 16.83 6.95
N GLY A 246 21.94 16.35 7.90
CA GLY A 246 22.52 17.17 8.96
C GLY A 246 23.61 18.13 8.46
N PRO A 247 24.18 18.94 9.34
CA PRO A 247 23.85 19.09 10.76
C PRO A 247 22.58 19.91 11.03
N ILE A 248 22.12 19.91 12.28
CA ILE A 248 21.03 20.79 12.73
C ILE A 248 21.54 22.24 12.67
N PRO A 249 20.81 23.19 12.01
CA PRO A 249 21.29 24.58 11.88
C PRO A 249 21.46 25.31 13.21
N SER A 250 22.50 26.13 13.33
CA SER A 250 22.80 26.85 14.56
C SER A 250 21.75 27.89 14.96
N SER A 251 20.99 28.43 13.98
CA SER A 251 19.88 29.37 14.24
C SER A 251 18.76 28.79 15.10
N ILE A 252 18.70 27.45 15.29
CA ILE A 252 17.73 26.84 16.21
C ILE A 252 17.87 27.42 17.64
N ALA A 253 19.04 27.88 18.02
CA ALA A 253 19.32 28.48 19.33
C ALA A 253 18.48 29.72 19.68
N VAL A 254 17.84 30.38 18.68
CA VAL A 254 17.00 31.56 18.91
C VAL A 254 15.54 31.20 19.30
N LEU A 255 15.14 29.96 19.15
CA LEU A 255 13.73 29.53 19.33
C LEU A 255 13.37 29.31 20.81
N GLY A 256 13.50 30.32 21.64
CA GLY A 256 13.20 30.24 23.10
C GLY A 256 11.70 30.06 23.45
N THR A 257 10.79 30.11 22.48
CA THR A 257 9.35 29.89 22.67
C THR A 257 8.94 28.44 22.48
N LEU A 258 9.84 27.56 22.00
CA LEU A 258 9.53 26.14 21.76
C LEU A 258 9.11 25.42 23.03
N THR A 259 8.02 24.69 22.91
CA THR A 259 7.51 23.71 23.89
C THR A 259 7.69 22.28 23.39
N GLU A 260 7.80 22.09 22.08
CA GLU A 260 7.97 20.79 21.44
C GLU A 260 8.93 20.90 20.26
N LEU A 261 10.02 20.13 20.32
CA LEU A 261 11.02 20.01 19.26
C LEU A 261 11.22 18.53 18.93
N ARG A 262 10.94 18.18 17.67
CA ARG A 262 11.15 16.82 17.15
C ARG A 262 11.93 16.89 15.85
N ILE A 263 13.19 16.50 15.88
CA ILE A 263 14.01 16.29 14.68
C ILE A 263 14.53 14.85 14.73
N SER A 264 14.36 14.10 13.64
CA SER A 264 14.90 12.74 13.59
C SER A 264 15.33 12.30 12.20
N ASP A 265 16.17 11.26 12.20
CA ASP A 265 16.54 10.48 11.01
C ASP A 265 17.19 11.34 9.91
N LEU A 266 18.19 12.16 10.32
CA LEU A 266 19.00 12.92 9.40
C LEU A 266 20.00 12.00 8.68
N SER A 267 20.00 12.01 7.35
CA SER A 267 20.64 10.96 6.53
C SER A 267 22.17 11.03 6.51
N SER A 268 22.81 12.15 6.87
CA SER A 268 24.27 12.32 6.89
C SER A 268 24.65 13.62 7.59
N GLY A 269 25.94 13.77 7.90
CA GLY A 269 26.52 14.94 8.56
C GLY A 269 26.49 14.79 10.07
N ASP A 270 27.65 14.59 10.68
CA ASP A 270 27.80 14.58 12.14
C ASP A 270 27.50 15.99 12.69
N SER A 271 26.79 16.05 13.81
CA SER A 271 26.33 17.27 14.46
C SER A 271 26.79 17.29 15.91
N GLU A 272 27.38 18.39 16.35
CA GLU A 272 27.49 18.63 17.78
C GLU A 272 26.11 18.79 18.41
N PHE A 273 26.01 18.60 19.73
CA PHE A 273 24.77 18.86 20.43
C PHE A 273 24.33 20.32 20.23
N PRO A 274 23.13 20.58 19.64
CA PRO A 274 22.72 21.95 19.33
C PRO A 274 22.59 22.80 20.60
N ASN A 275 22.84 24.11 20.47
CA ASN A 275 22.68 25.03 21.62
C ASN A 275 21.16 25.25 21.89
N LEU A 276 20.67 24.67 22.98
CA LEU A 276 19.27 24.75 23.41
C LEU A 276 19.09 25.60 24.69
N GLN A 277 20.07 26.36 25.10
CA GLN A 277 20.10 27.11 26.37
C GLN A 277 18.87 28.01 26.57
N LYS A 278 18.31 28.60 25.51
CA LYS A 278 17.15 29.52 25.59
C LYS A 278 15.81 28.76 25.65
N MET A 279 15.75 27.44 25.46
CA MET A 279 14.52 26.67 25.33
C MET A 279 13.96 26.21 26.70
N THR A 280 13.89 27.09 27.67
CA THR A 280 13.48 26.78 29.05
C THR A 280 12.02 26.34 29.18
N LYS A 281 11.15 26.57 28.17
CA LYS A 281 9.73 26.18 28.13
C LYS A 281 9.50 24.79 27.53
N MET A 282 10.59 24.06 27.21
CA MET A 282 10.52 22.76 26.54
C MET A 282 9.77 21.74 27.40
N LYS A 283 8.81 21.06 26.76
CA LYS A 283 8.04 19.93 27.33
C LYS A 283 8.42 18.61 26.68
N LYS A 284 8.71 18.64 25.36
CA LYS A 284 9.07 17.45 24.60
C LYS A 284 10.27 17.74 23.72
N LEU A 285 11.38 17.10 24.02
CA LEU A 285 12.61 17.20 23.24
C LEU A 285 12.95 15.85 22.62
N MET A 286 12.94 15.77 21.29
CA MET A 286 13.35 14.61 20.53
C MET A 286 14.40 15.02 19.48
N LEU A 287 15.63 14.53 19.65
CA LEU A 287 16.73 14.64 18.70
C LEU A 287 17.27 13.23 18.44
N ARG A 288 16.45 12.41 17.77
CA ARG A 288 16.72 10.99 17.58
C ARG A 288 17.36 10.72 16.22
N SER A 289 18.40 9.83 16.19
CA SER A 289 19.02 9.45 14.89
C SER A 289 19.46 10.68 14.06
N CYS A 290 20.07 11.66 14.72
CA CYS A 290 20.54 12.92 14.11
C CYS A 290 22.06 12.96 13.95
N ASN A 291 22.75 11.84 14.16
CA ASN A 291 24.22 11.76 14.18
C ASN A 291 24.87 12.74 15.18
N ILE A 292 24.23 13.02 16.32
CA ILE A 292 24.73 13.91 17.34
C ILE A 292 25.82 13.18 18.12
N TYR A 293 26.99 13.82 18.27
CA TYR A 293 28.13 13.33 19.03
C TYR A 293 28.46 14.26 20.21
N GLY A 294 29.39 13.82 21.07
CA GLY A 294 29.82 14.52 22.26
C GLY A 294 28.95 14.25 23.48
N ARG A 295 29.10 15.08 24.53
CA ARG A 295 28.43 14.89 25.82
C ARG A 295 27.05 15.54 25.85
N ILE A 296 26.13 14.98 26.62
CA ILE A 296 24.83 15.60 26.90
C ILE A 296 25.04 16.83 27.78
N PRO A 297 24.72 18.06 27.33
CA PRO A 297 24.90 19.27 28.09
C PRO A 297 23.90 19.35 29.24
N ALA A 298 24.36 19.06 30.46
CA ALA A 298 23.51 19.02 31.65
C ALA A 298 22.80 20.34 31.92
N GLU A 299 23.49 21.47 31.71
CA GLU A 299 22.98 22.82 31.94
C GLU A 299 21.80 23.17 31.03
N TYR A 300 21.78 22.70 29.78
CA TYR A 300 20.65 22.98 28.86
C TYR A 300 19.41 22.18 29.24
N ILE A 301 19.57 20.89 29.50
CA ILE A 301 18.48 20.00 29.82
C ILE A 301 17.88 20.31 31.18
N SER A 302 18.72 20.56 32.19
CA SER A 302 18.26 20.91 33.56
C SER A 302 17.51 22.24 33.64
N ALA A 303 17.79 23.19 32.73
CA ALA A 303 17.05 24.45 32.59
C ALA A 303 15.60 24.27 32.06
N MET A 304 15.28 23.12 31.48
CA MET A 304 13.94 22.78 30.96
C MET A 304 13.02 22.20 32.03
N SER A 305 12.67 23.01 33.05
CA SER A 305 11.94 22.55 34.24
C SER A 305 10.60 21.83 33.98
N GLN A 306 9.96 22.08 32.82
CA GLN A 306 8.70 21.46 32.38
C GLN A 306 8.90 20.25 31.45
N LEU A 307 10.13 19.75 31.32
CA LEU A 307 10.45 18.65 30.41
C LEU A 307 9.78 17.35 30.86
N GLN A 308 8.89 16.83 30.03
CA GLN A 308 8.16 15.59 30.25
C GLN A 308 8.81 14.42 29.50
N ILE A 309 9.37 14.70 28.33
CA ILE A 309 9.90 13.69 27.42
C ILE A 309 11.24 14.13 26.88
N LEU A 310 12.23 13.28 27.06
CA LEU A 310 13.58 13.41 26.50
C LEU A 310 13.90 12.18 25.65
N ASP A 311 14.05 12.35 24.33
CA ASP A 311 14.45 11.28 23.41
C ASP A 311 15.70 11.72 22.62
N LEU A 312 16.84 11.15 22.99
CA LEU A 312 18.15 11.32 22.35
C LEU A 312 18.66 9.99 21.78
N SER A 313 17.78 9.03 21.55
CA SER A 313 18.12 7.68 21.11
C SER A 313 18.77 7.65 19.72
N PHE A 314 19.55 6.60 19.46
CA PHE A 314 20.20 6.33 18.15
C PHE A 314 21.13 7.45 17.69
N ASN A 315 21.99 7.97 18.58
CA ASN A 315 23.01 8.97 18.32
C ASN A 315 24.43 8.44 18.65
N LYS A 316 25.42 9.31 18.69
CA LYS A 316 26.83 9.02 19.03
C LYS A 316 27.23 9.71 20.33
N LEU A 317 26.26 9.93 21.25
CA LEU A 317 26.48 10.61 22.51
C LEU A 317 27.39 9.80 23.43
N GLU A 318 28.33 10.45 24.09
CA GLU A 318 29.37 9.84 24.93
C GLU A 318 29.42 10.45 26.34
N GLY A 319 30.23 9.85 27.21
CA GLY A 319 30.39 10.29 28.61
C GLY A 319 29.25 9.84 29.51
N ASN A 320 29.20 10.41 30.73
CA ASN A 320 28.26 9.98 31.75
C ASN A 320 26.85 10.54 31.50
N ILE A 321 25.83 9.80 31.97
CA ILE A 321 24.44 10.30 32.03
C ILE A 321 24.41 11.40 33.11
N PRO A 322 24.00 12.65 32.76
CA PRO A 322 23.89 13.73 33.71
C PRO A 322 22.83 13.49 34.77
N ASN A 323 22.95 14.21 35.89
CA ASN A 323 21.91 14.17 36.92
C ASN A 323 20.68 15.01 36.51
N PHE A 324 19.56 14.34 36.25
CA PHE A 324 18.27 14.93 35.90
C PHE A 324 17.20 14.73 37.00
N ASP A 325 17.63 14.52 38.24
CA ASP A 325 16.71 14.30 39.38
C ASP A 325 15.80 15.51 39.64
N ALA A 326 16.29 16.73 39.40
CA ALA A 326 15.52 17.97 39.53
C ALA A 326 14.36 18.11 38.55
N LEU A 327 14.32 17.37 37.43
CA LEU A 327 13.23 17.41 36.41
C LEU A 327 12.03 16.62 36.89
N GLN A 328 11.21 17.23 37.78
CA GLN A 328 10.06 16.54 38.41
C GLN A 328 8.97 16.08 37.43
N ASP A 329 8.76 16.83 36.34
CA ASP A 329 7.72 16.55 35.31
C ASP A 329 8.18 15.48 34.32
N MET A 330 9.45 15.01 34.36
CA MET A 330 9.97 14.05 33.39
C MET A 330 9.37 12.66 33.60
N GLU A 331 8.58 12.22 32.62
CA GLU A 331 7.94 10.90 32.61
C GLU A 331 8.72 9.87 31.79
N TYR A 332 9.35 10.31 30.68
CA TYR A 332 10.01 9.42 29.71
C TYR A 332 11.40 9.92 29.36
N MET A 333 12.37 9.01 29.38
CA MET A 333 13.74 9.26 28.96
C MET A 333 14.27 8.11 28.09
N TYR A 334 14.63 8.42 26.84
CA TYR A 334 15.17 7.45 25.88
C TYR A 334 16.58 7.87 25.47
N LEU A 335 17.58 7.13 25.92
CA LEU A 335 19.01 7.29 25.61
C LEU A 335 19.58 6.04 24.93
N THR A 336 18.73 5.11 24.50
CA THR A 336 19.10 3.84 23.89
C THR A 336 19.96 4.02 22.64
N SER A 337 20.90 3.09 22.41
CA SER A 337 21.79 3.10 21.25
C SER A 337 22.62 4.39 21.13
N ASN A 338 23.47 4.63 22.13
CA ASN A 338 24.49 5.67 22.16
C ASN A 338 25.85 5.06 22.59
N LEU A 339 26.84 5.91 22.84
CA LEU A 339 28.17 5.53 23.31
C LEU A 339 28.38 5.96 24.78
N LEU A 340 27.30 6.11 25.55
CA LEU A 340 27.34 6.56 26.92
C LEU A 340 28.16 5.60 27.81
N THR A 341 28.93 6.15 28.71
CA THR A 341 29.85 5.45 29.61
C THR A 341 29.60 5.86 31.05
N GLY A 342 30.35 5.28 32.00
CA GLY A 342 30.26 5.63 33.44
C GLY A 342 29.18 4.80 34.19
N PRO A 343 29.01 5.08 35.49
CA PRO A 343 28.06 4.33 36.31
C PRO A 343 26.61 4.73 35.97
N ILE A 344 25.69 3.78 36.16
CA ILE A 344 24.24 4.06 36.11
C ILE A 344 23.95 4.96 37.34
N PRO A 345 23.43 6.19 37.16
CA PRO A 345 23.17 7.10 38.27
C PRO A 345 22.11 6.57 39.24
N ASP A 346 22.33 6.73 40.54
CA ASP A 346 21.43 6.23 41.60
C ASP A 346 19.99 6.77 41.48
N TRP A 347 19.82 8.01 41.02
CA TRP A 347 18.48 8.59 40.85
C TRP A 347 17.61 7.86 39.83
N ILE A 348 18.20 7.14 38.87
CA ILE A 348 17.47 6.30 37.91
C ILE A 348 16.79 5.12 38.63
N ASN A 349 17.48 4.50 39.59
CA ASN A 349 17.00 3.36 40.35
C ASN A 349 15.94 3.73 41.39
N GLN A 350 15.94 4.98 41.86
CA GLN A 350 15.06 5.43 42.95
C GLN A 350 13.67 5.86 42.47
N LYS A 351 13.47 6.20 41.19
CA LYS A 351 12.22 6.72 40.66
C LYS A 351 11.49 5.70 39.79
N THR A 352 10.70 4.85 40.42
CA THR A 352 9.95 3.74 39.80
C THR A 352 8.82 4.19 38.87
N THR A 353 8.43 5.49 38.89
CA THR A 353 7.34 6.01 38.05
C THR A 353 7.81 6.48 36.66
N ARG A 354 9.10 6.81 36.50
CA ARG A 354 9.68 7.23 35.23
C ARG A 354 9.92 6.01 34.32
N LYS A 355 9.71 6.17 33.02
CA LYS A 355 10.01 5.16 31.99
C LYS A 355 11.33 5.53 31.33
N ILE A 356 12.38 4.77 31.63
CA ILE A 356 13.77 5.08 31.26
C ILE A 356 14.34 3.94 30.40
N ASP A 357 14.83 4.26 29.22
CA ASP A 357 15.54 3.32 28.35
C ASP A 357 16.95 3.80 28.08
N ILE A 358 17.92 3.08 28.63
CA ILE A 358 19.36 3.29 28.46
C ILE A 358 20.04 2.07 27.86
N SER A 359 19.28 1.20 27.20
CA SER A 359 19.76 0.02 26.50
C SER A 359 20.79 0.34 25.42
N TYR A 360 21.61 -0.63 25.04
CA TYR A 360 22.63 -0.50 23.98
C TYR A 360 23.58 0.69 24.19
N ASN A 361 24.20 0.77 25.39
CA ASN A 361 25.26 1.73 25.74
C ASN A 361 26.52 1.00 26.27
N ASN A 362 27.48 1.72 26.81
CA ASN A 362 28.71 1.19 27.40
C ASN A 362 28.84 1.58 28.91
N LEU A 363 27.71 1.49 29.62
CA LEU A 363 27.65 1.80 31.05
C LEU A 363 28.30 0.69 31.88
N PHE A 364 28.69 0.98 33.12
CA PHE A 364 29.08 -0.05 34.07
C PHE A 364 28.14 -0.04 35.28
N GLU A 365 27.92 -1.21 35.85
CA GLU A 365 27.07 -1.37 37.01
C GLU A 365 27.74 -0.82 38.26
N SER A 366 26.97 -0.17 39.12
CA SER A 366 27.35 0.05 40.51
C SER A 366 27.43 -1.29 41.26
N SER A 367 28.07 -1.34 42.42
CA SER A 367 28.41 -2.53 43.20
C SER A 367 27.23 -3.48 43.54
N GLN A 368 25.99 -3.09 43.29
CA GLN A 368 24.81 -3.93 43.37
C GLN A 368 23.95 -3.74 42.11
N PRO A 369 23.71 -4.82 41.31
CA PRO A 369 22.85 -4.73 40.16
C PRO A 369 21.42 -4.38 40.62
N PRO A 370 20.75 -3.40 39.96
CA PRO A 370 19.35 -3.09 40.28
C PRO A 370 18.47 -4.29 39.94
N PRO A 371 17.41 -4.53 40.72
CA PRO A 371 16.36 -5.44 40.25
C PRO A 371 15.84 -4.93 38.90
N CYS A 372 15.45 -5.82 37.97
CA CYS A 372 14.92 -5.43 36.65
C CYS A 372 13.52 -4.82 36.77
N PRO A 373 13.37 -3.51 36.99
CA PRO A 373 12.06 -2.89 37.16
C PRO A 373 11.32 -2.80 35.85
N GLU A 374 9.99 -2.83 35.86
CA GLU A 374 9.14 -2.78 34.68
C GLU A 374 9.28 -1.51 33.84
N ASN A 375 9.83 -0.44 34.43
CA ASN A 375 9.95 0.89 33.78
C ASN A 375 11.40 1.28 33.42
N LEU A 376 12.34 0.36 33.55
CA LEU A 376 13.75 0.59 33.26
C LEU A 376 14.28 -0.49 32.31
N ASN A 377 14.69 -0.08 31.11
CA ASN A 377 15.30 -0.97 30.11
C ASN A 377 16.82 -0.82 30.16
N LEU A 378 17.51 -1.86 30.63
CA LEU A 378 18.97 -1.96 30.72
C LEU A 378 19.56 -2.96 29.69
N PHE A 379 18.78 -3.45 28.76
CA PHE A 379 19.20 -4.47 27.80
C PHE A 379 20.47 -4.06 27.05
N LYS A 380 21.54 -4.90 27.12
CA LYS A 380 22.85 -4.59 26.51
C LYS A 380 23.40 -3.20 26.86
N SER A 381 23.15 -2.72 28.08
CA SER A 381 23.63 -1.40 28.51
C SER A 381 25.05 -1.42 29.09
N SER A 382 25.64 -2.60 29.38
CA SER A 382 26.95 -2.77 30.02
C SER A 382 28.03 -3.25 29.05
N SER A 383 29.23 -2.68 29.15
CA SER A 383 30.43 -3.02 28.37
C SER A 383 31.33 -4.10 29.00
N GLY A 384 30.77 -5.00 29.79
CA GLY A 384 31.53 -6.10 30.42
C GLY A 384 32.19 -7.01 29.39
N GLY A 385 33.53 -7.01 29.34
CA GLY A 385 34.32 -7.76 28.37
C GLY A 385 34.09 -9.27 28.45
N ASN A 386 34.12 -9.94 27.30
CA ASN A 386 34.23 -11.38 27.02
C ASN A 386 33.29 -12.41 27.70
N ASN A 387 32.43 -12.00 28.66
CA ASN A 387 31.46 -12.87 29.28
C ASN A 387 30.06 -12.25 29.10
N SER A 388 29.29 -12.73 28.15
CA SER A 388 27.88 -12.43 27.91
C SER A 388 26.95 -12.78 29.11
N GLU A 389 27.52 -13.16 30.24
CA GLU A 389 26.84 -13.50 31.49
C GLU A 389 26.50 -12.31 32.37
N ASN A 390 26.91 -11.07 32.03
CA ASN A 390 26.79 -9.89 32.89
C ASN A 390 25.57 -9.00 32.67
N ASP A 391 24.59 -9.39 31.84
CA ASP A 391 23.28 -8.75 31.85
C ASP A 391 22.53 -9.23 33.10
N SER A 392 22.45 -8.42 34.13
CA SER A 392 21.87 -8.78 35.43
C SER A 392 20.44 -9.27 35.34
N CYS A 393 19.69 -8.84 34.31
CA CYS A 393 18.33 -9.27 34.02
C CYS A 393 18.28 -10.62 33.30
N LEU A 394 19.35 -11.08 32.66
CA LEU A 394 19.45 -12.37 31.97
C LEU A 394 19.99 -13.50 32.86
N ARG A 395 20.60 -13.19 34.02
CA ARG A 395 21.21 -14.17 34.94
C ARG A 395 20.23 -15.21 35.51
N SER A 396 18.92 -14.95 35.46
CA SER A 396 17.91 -15.84 36.04
C SER A 396 17.66 -17.11 35.26
N PHE A 397 18.22 -17.25 34.05
CA PHE A 397 17.96 -18.39 33.17
C PHE A 397 19.27 -18.93 32.54
N PRO A 398 20.02 -19.81 33.25
CA PRO A 398 21.19 -20.45 32.64
C PRO A 398 20.74 -21.35 31.45
N CYS A 399 21.54 -21.38 30.38
CA CYS A 399 21.30 -22.29 29.27
C CYS A 399 21.57 -23.73 29.73
N THR A 400 20.51 -24.50 29.85
CA THR A 400 20.62 -25.93 30.25
C THR A 400 21.03 -26.85 29.07
N ARG A 401 20.68 -26.47 27.87
CA ARG A 401 20.99 -27.17 26.59
C ARG A 401 21.06 -26.20 25.42
N ASP A 402 21.66 -26.66 24.33
CA ASP A 402 21.65 -25.93 23.06
C ASP A 402 20.35 -26.19 22.28
N HIS A 403 19.74 -25.15 21.75
CA HIS A 403 18.54 -25.20 20.92
C HIS A 403 18.89 -24.98 19.44
N TYR A 404 18.19 -25.66 18.55
CA TYR A 404 18.40 -25.59 17.10
C TYR A 404 17.25 -24.86 16.37
N SER A 405 16.18 -24.61 17.08
CA SER A 405 15.04 -23.84 16.55
C SER A 405 14.31 -23.07 17.66
N VAL A 406 13.72 -21.94 17.30
CA VAL A 406 12.84 -21.14 18.18
C VAL A 406 11.72 -20.55 17.31
N HIS A 407 10.46 -20.73 17.73
CA HIS A 407 9.29 -20.24 17.02
C HIS A 407 8.40 -19.46 17.99
N ILE A 408 7.95 -18.25 17.61
CA ILE A 408 7.23 -17.32 18.46
C ILE A 408 5.97 -16.82 17.75
N ASN A 409 4.80 -16.93 18.38
CA ASN A 409 3.57 -16.31 17.94
C ASN A 409 3.45 -14.91 18.55
N CYS A 410 3.92 -13.89 17.85
CA CYS A 410 4.09 -12.54 18.37
C CYS A 410 2.75 -11.88 18.73
N GLY A 411 2.55 -11.62 20.03
CA GLY A 411 1.31 -11.07 20.58
C GLY A 411 0.14 -12.06 20.66
N GLY A 412 0.37 -13.35 20.37
CA GLY A 412 -0.63 -14.42 20.36
C GLY A 412 -0.39 -15.51 21.39
N GLU A 413 -1.37 -16.42 21.50
CA GLU A 413 -1.27 -17.63 22.33
C GLU A 413 -0.36 -18.67 21.68
N ALA A 414 0.15 -19.61 22.48
CA ALA A 414 0.88 -20.74 21.96
C ALA A 414 0.03 -21.52 20.95
N VAL A 415 0.61 -21.84 19.80
CA VAL A 415 -0.10 -22.52 18.71
C VAL A 415 0.82 -23.55 18.02
N THR A 416 0.24 -24.67 17.62
CA THR A 416 0.96 -25.68 16.81
C THR A 416 0.44 -25.64 15.37
N ILE A 417 1.33 -25.39 14.43
CA ILE A 417 1.07 -25.31 12.98
C ILE A 417 1.95 -26.32 12.27
N GLU A 418 1.36 -27.24 11.53
CA GLU A 418 2.09 -28.28 10.76
C GLU A 418 3.13 -29.06 11.61
N GLY A 419 2.83 -29.29 12.90
CA GLY A 419 3.71 -29.98 13.84
C GLY A 419 4.76 -29.09 14.49
N ILE A 420 4.90 -27.83 14.10
CA ILE A 420 5.79 -26.83 14.70
C ILE A 420 5.05 -26.08 15.80
N LYS A 421 5.57 -26.10 17.01
CA LYS A 421 5.03 -25.37 18.14
C LYS A 421 5.61 -23.97 18.16
N TYR A 422 4.73 -22.95 18.12
CA TYR A 422 5.05 -21.54 18.34
C TYR A 422 4.75 -21.19 19.80
N ASP A 423 5.70 -20.57 20.48
CA ASP A 423 5.54 -20.09 21.85
C ASP A 423 4.62 -18.88 21.92
N ASP A 424 3.97 -18.71 23.07
CA ASP A 424 3.10 -17.56 23.33
C ASP A 424 3.90 -16.28 23.64
N ASP A 425 3.37 -15.13 23.20
CA ASP A 425 3.92 -13.80 23.46
C ASP A 425 2.81 -12.81 23.84
N GLN A 426 2.00 -13.16 24.83
CA GLN A 426 0.87 -12.32 25.32
C GLN A 426 1.26 -11.32 26.40
N TYR A 427 2.52 -11.24 26.77
CA TYR A 427 2.99 -10.37 27.84
C TYR A 427 2.73 -8.90 27.53
N ALA A 428 2.35 -8.12 28.55
CA ALA A 428 2.15 -6.69 28.39
C ALA A 428 3.47 -6.03 27.97
N GLY A 429 3.49 -5.36 26.83
CA GLY A 429 4.58 -4.50 26.43
C GLY A 429 4.67 -3.26 27.32
N GLY A 430 5.64 -2.40 27.06
CA GLY A 430 5.80 -1.15 27.81
C GLY A 430 6.70 -0.15 27.08
N PRO A 431 6.68 1.11 27.46
CA PRO A 431 7.46 2.15 26.76
C PRO A 431 8.98 2.02 26.94
N ALA A 432 9.44 1.40 28.03
CA ALA A 432 10.85 1.17 28.31
C ALA A 432 10.98 -0.12 29.12
N ARG A 433 10.89 -1.26 28.46
CA ARG A 433 10.83 -2.54 29.17
C ARG A 433 11.65 -3.61 28.46
N TYR A 434 12.47 -4.35 29.24
CA TYR A 434 13.01 -5.63 28.83
C TYR A 434 12.23 -6.74 29.57
N PHE A 435 11.85 -7.77 28.84
CA PHE A 435 11.11 -8.92 29.39
C PHE A 435 11.73 -10.24 28.93
N PRO A 436 12.35 -11.03 29.84
CA PRO A 436 12.79 -12.37 29.56
C PRO A 436 11.58 -13.33 29.53
N ALA A 437 11.07 -13.65 28.34
CA ALA A 437 9.83 -14.40 28.19
C ALA A 437 9.99 -15.89 28.48
N GLN A 438 11.04 -16.51 27.91
CA GLN A 438 11.33 -17.96 28.01
C GLN A 438 12.83 -18.18 28.25
N GLU A 439 13.21 -19.44 28.49
CA GLU A 439 14.64 -19.81 28.55
C GLU A 439 15.37 -19.42 27.25
N THR A 440 14.70 -19.55 26.13
CA THR A 440 15.26 -19.38 24.77
C THR A 440 15.15 -17.99 24.19
N TRP A 441 14.26 -17.12 24.69
CA TRP A 441 14.08 -15.79 24.15
C TRP A 441 13.50 -14.77 25.13
N GLY A 442 13.64 -13.48 24.77
CA GLY A 442 13.08 -12.34 25.47
C GLY A 442 12.84 -11.18 24.53
N THR A 443 12.14 -10.14 25.02
CA THR A 443 11.79 -8.93 24.24
C THR A 443 12.27 -7.66 24.92
N SER A 444 12.72 -6.68 24.12
CA SER A 444 13.04 -5.32 24.57
C SER A 444 12.21 -4.31 23.81
N TYR A 445 11.50 -3.45 24.54
CA TYR A 445 10.61 -2.42 24.03
C TYR A 445 11.15 -1.04 24.29
N THR A 446 11.07 -0.16 23.30
CA THR A 446 11.44 1.25 23.40
C THR A 446 10.36 2.13 22.78
N GLY A 447 10.01 3.21 23.46
CA GLY A 447 9.17 4.27 22.95
C GLY A 447 7.71 4.19 23.39
N GLN A 448 7.02 5.32 23.20
CA GLN A 448 5.59 5.48 23.47
C GLN A 448 4.87 6.08 22.28
N PHE A 449 3.57 5.88 22.20
CA PHE A 449 2.73 6.57 21.22
C PHE A 449 2.47 8.00 21.71
N TRP A 450 3.10 8.99 21.06
CA TRP A 450 3.15 10.39 21.49
C TRP A 450 1.78 11.09 21.59
N ASP A 451 0.79 10.61 20.89
CA ASP A 451 -0.50 11.24 20.75
C ASP A 451 -1.60 10.59 21.62
N ILE A 452 -1.22 9.64 22.49
CA ILE A 452 -2.14 8.89 23.36
C ILE A 452 -1.65 8.98 24.81
N ARG A 453 -2.60 9.06 25.75
CA ARG A 453 -2.30 8.94 27.19
C ARG A 453 -1.93 7.50 27.54
N ASP A 454 -1.13 7.26 28.58
CA ASP A 454 -0.63 5.94 28.99
C ASP A 454 -1.68 4.84 29.04
N GLU A 455 -2.86 5.13 29.55
CA GLU A 455 -3.98 4.19 29.67
C GLU A 455 -4.52 3.68 28.31
N GLY A 456 -4.17 4.34 27.20
CA GLY A 456 -4.60 3.97 25.85
C GLY A 456 -3.53 3.27 25.02
N GLN A 457 -2.31 3.10 25.54
CA GLN A 457 -1.21 2.47 24.79
C GLN A 457 -1.42 0.96 24.63
N ARG A 458 -1.33 0.48 23.41
CA ARG A 458 -1.50 -0.95 23.10
C ARG A 458 -0.26 -1.45 22.35
N PHE A 459 0.38 -2.48 22.90
CA PHE A 459 1.55 -3.13 22.33
C PHE A 459 1.21 -4.47 21.65
N ILE A 460 -0.05 -4.88 21.70
CA ILE A 460 -0.60 -6.03 20.98
C ILE A 460 -1.83 -5.57 20.23
N VAL A 461 -1.94 -5.97 18.99
CA VAL A 461 -3.11 -5.75 18.13
C VAL A 461 -3.67 -7.08 17.68
N SER A 462 -4.99 -7.15 17.52
CA SER A 462 -5.70 -8.37 17.13
C SER A 462 -6.77 -8.05 16.10
N ASN A 463 -6.93 -8.94 15.16
CA ASN A 463 -8.01 -8.92 14.17
C ASN A 463 -9.40 -8.91 14.84
N VAL A 464 -9.53 -9.62 15.96
CA VAL A 464 -10.80 -9.75 16.70
C VAL A 464 -11.19 -8.46 17.41
N SER A 465 -10.22 -7.65 17.88
CA SER A 465 -10.51 -6.39 18.58
C SER A 465 -11.00 -5.28 17.65
N THR A 466 -10.65 -5.36 16.36
CA THR A 466 -11.11 -4.42 15.32
C THR A 466 -12.49 -4.78 14.77
N ILE A 467 -12.92 -6.05 14.88
CA ILE A 467 -14.24 -6.53 14.43
C ILE A 467 -15.39 -5.96 15.26
N ARG A 468 -15.18 -5.61 16.54
CA ARG A 468 -16.24 -5.05 17.39
C ARG A 468 -16.67 -3.63 17.03
N GLU A 469 -15.90 -2.91 16.23
CA GLU A 469 -16.21 -1.53 15.81
C GLU A 469 -16.82 -1.42 14.40
N ASN A 470 -16.72 -2.47 13.55
CA ASN A 470 -17.33 -2.46 12.21
C ASN A 470 -17.77 -3.86 11.77
N ILE A 471 -19.08 -4.11 11.80
CA ILE A 471 -19.70 -5.31 11.26
C ILE A 471 -19.95 -5.09 9.77
N SER A 472 -19.00 -5.48 8.90
CA SER A 472 -19.32 -5.94 7.55
C SER A 472 -18.05 -6.51 6.88
N SER A 473 -18.18 -7.77 6.41
CA SER A 473 -17.29 -8.52 5.52
C SER A 473 -15.82 -8.67 5.96
N VAL A 474 -15.56 -9.71 6.74
CA VAL A 474 -14.22 -10.25 6.99
C VAL A 474 -13.93 -11.28 5.90
N SER A 475 -13.01 -10.99 4.97
CA SER A 475 -12.35 -12.06 4.24
C SER A 475 -11.33 -12.71 5.18
N ILE A 476 -11.66 -13.87 5.69
CA ILE A 476 -10.77 -14.68 6.52
C ILE A 476 -9.65 -15.18 5.59
N ILE A 477 -8.41 -14.95 5.99
CA ILE A 477 -7.23 -15.59 5.38
C ILE A 477 -7.49 -17.09 5.34
N SER A 478 -7.80 -17.63 4.17
CA SER A 478 -8.06 -19.05 3.94
C SER A 478 -6.75 -19.82 3.72
N ALA A 479 -5.93 -19.91 4.78
CA ALA A 479 -4.75 -20.77 4.77
C ALA A 479 -4.67 -21.54 6.10
N ASN A 480 -4.11 -22.76 6.09
CA ASN A 480 -3.90 -23.58 7.29
C ASN A 480 -3.09 -22.87 8.40
N ASN A 481 -2.42 -21.76 8.08
CA ASN A 481 -1.58 -20.95 8.98
C ASN A 481 -2.28 -19.65 9.45
N SER A 482 -3.59 -19.50 9.26
CA SER A 482 -4.32 -18.26 9.57
C SER A 482 -4.19 -17.77 11.02
N LYS A 483 -3.99 -18.70 11.97
CA LYS A 483 -3.85 -18.37 13.40
C LYS A 483 -2.63 -17.48 13.70
N LEU A 484 -1.52 -17.61 12.98
CA LEU A 484 -0.33 -16.77 13.17
C LEU A 484 -0.54 -15.30 12.77
N TYR A 485 -1.57 -15.01 11.99
CA TYR A 485 -1.84 -13.68 11.46
C TYR A 485 -3.06 -12.99 12.08
N THR A 486 -3.65 -13.60 13.11
CA THR A 486 -4.79 -13.02 13.84
C THR A 486 -4.35 -12.00 14.89
N THR A 487 -3.11 -12.08 15.35
CA THR A 487 -2.51 -11.19 16.34
C THR A 487 -1.16 -10.69 15.84
N ALA A 488 -0.69 -9.59 16.39
CA ALA A 488 0.64 -9.08 16.12
C ALA A 488 1.15 -8.23 17.28
N ARG A 489 2.46 -8.22 17.44
CA ARG A 489 3.16 -7.32 18.35
C ARG A 489 3.40 -5.98 17.66
N LEU A 490 3.09 -4.88 18.35
CA LEU A 490 3.23 -3.52 17.88
C LEU A 490 4.17 -2.74 18.83
N SER A 491 5.04 -1.91 18.30
CA SER A 491 5.88 -1.01 19.09
C SER A 491 5.91 0.40 18.48
N PRO A 492 5.89 1.47 19.29
CA PRO A 492 5.92 2.83 18.75
C PRO A 492 7.26 3.26 18.19
N LEU A 493 8.37 2.70 18.65
CA LEU A 493 9.72 3.09 18.22
C LEU A 493 10.59 1.90 17.86
N SER A 494 10.89 1.02 18.82
CA SER A 494 11.77 -0.13 18.61
C SER A 494 11.27 -1.36 19.35
N LEU A 495 11.39 -2.51 18.72
CA LEU A 495 11.10 -3.82 19.27
C LEU A 495 12.25 -4.76 18.93
N THR A 496 12.85 -5.36 19.93
CA THR A 496 13.88 -6.37 19.74
C THR A 496 13.42 -7.69 20.30
N TYR A 497 13.49 -8.75 19.50
CA TYR A 497 13.48 -10.14 19.96
C TYR A 497 14.94 -10.59 20.14
N TYR A 498 15.24 -11.06 21.32
CA TYR A 498 16.55 -11.57 21.68
C TYR A 498 16.45 -13.05 21.96
N LEU A 499 17.03 -13.86 21.08
CA LEU A 499 17.08 -15.31 21.20
C LEU A 499 18.42 -15.72 21.81
N ARG A 500 18.42 -16.73 22.67
CA ARG A 500 19.58 -17.23 23.39
C ARG A 500 19.56 -18.75 23.52
N CYS A 501 20.61 -19.32 24.04
CA CYS A 501 20.83 -20.75 24.14
C CYS A 501 20.73 -21.49 22.81
N LEU A 502 21.03 -20.79 21.71
CA LEU A 502 21.11 -21.40 20.38
C LEU A 502 22.46 -22.11 20.19
N ALA A 503 22.50 -23.24 19.48
CA ALA A 503 23.75 -23.82 19.04
C ALA A 503 24.48 -22.82 18.10
N ASN A 504 25.83 -22.73 18.22
CA ASN A 504 26.58 -21.92 17.28
C ASN A 504 26.50 -22.52 15.87
N GLY A 505 26.29 -21.69 14.86
CA GLY A 505 26.14 -22.14 13.47
C GLY A 505 25.36 -21.14 12.62
N ASN A 506 24.96 -21.60 11.44
CA ASN A 506 24.13 -20.81 10.52
C ASN A 506 22.65 -21.10 10.76
N TYR A 507 21.83 -20.06 10.67
CA TYR A 507 20.40 -20.12 10.88
C TYR A 507 19.64 -19.45 9.74
N SER A 508 18.45 -19.96 9.46
CA SER A 508 17.44 -19.32 8.63
C SER A 508 16.42 -18.63 9.52
N VAL A 509 16.27 -17.30 9.37
CA VAL A 509 15.30 -16.48 10.11
C VAL A 509 14.12 -16.19 9.19
N THR A 510 12.93 -16.63 9.55
CA THR A 510 11.68 -16.39 8.82
C THR A 510 10.78 -15.46 9.64
N LEU A 511 10.42 -14.34 9.06
CA LEU A 511 9.60 -13.30 9.67
C LEU A 511 8.22 -13.27 9.00
N HIS A 512 7.17 -13.33 9.80
CA HIS A 512 5.79 -13.39 9.35
C HIS A 512 5.06 -12.08 9.68
N PHE A 513 4.46 -11.44 8.68
CA PHE A 513 3.74 -10.18 8.81
C PHE A 513 2.36 -10.27 8.20
N ALA A 514 1.41 -9.55 8.78
CA ALA A 514 0.14 -9.20 8.13
C ALA A 514 -0.29 -7.80 8.60
N GLU A 515 -0.72 -6.92 7.68
CA GLU A 515 -1.31 -5.64 8.09
C GLU A 515 -2.77 -5.86 8.50
N ILE A 516 -2.99 -5.90 9.82
CA ILE A 516 -4.29 -6.20 10.44
C ILE A 516 -4.97 -4.99 11.08
N VAL A 517 -4.32 -3.82 10.98
CA VAL A 517 -4.79 -2.56 11.62
C VAL A 517 -5.27 -1.57 10.57
N ILE A 518 -4.47 -1.35 9.51
CA ILE A 518 -4.75 -0.44 8.42
C ILE A 518 -5.44 -1.25 7.33
N ARG A 519 -6.77 -1.13 7.21
CA ARG A 519 -7.56 -1.99 6.31
C ARG A 519 -8.13 -1.21 5.14
N ASN A 520 -8.14 -1.83 3.97
CA ASN A 520 -8.67 -1.25 2.75
C ASN A 520 -10.20 -1.40 2.70
N ASN A 521 -10.92 -0.40 3.23
CA ASN A 521 -12.38 -0.31 3.22
C ASN A 521 -12.90 0.97 2.54
N ARG A 522 -12.05 1.66 1.74
CA ARG A 522 -12.37 2.94 1.08
C ARG A 522 -12.88 4.03 2.03
N SER A 523 -12.43 4.01 3.26
CA SER A 523 -12.64 5.06 4.24
C SER A 523 -11.30 5.64 4.68
N PHE A 524 -11.32 6.68 5.52
CA PHE A 524 -10.07 7.22 6.07
C PHE A 524 -9.28 6.19 6.90
N HIS A 525 -9.91 5.08 7.31
CA HIS A 525 -9.25 3.98 8.00
C HIS A 525 -8.20 3.25 7.14
N SER A 526 -8.34 3.31 5.83
CA SER A 526 -7.41 2.70 4.87
C SER A 526 -6.26 3.62 4.44
N LEU A 527 -6.22 4.87 4.88
CA LEU A 527 -5.22 5.85 4.46
C LEU A 527 -3.95 5.84 5.31
N GLY A 528 -3.82 4.88 6.23
CA GLY A 528 -2.61 4.70 7.02
C GLY A 528 -1.46 4.12 6.20
N ARG A 529 -0.22 4.48 6.57
CA ARG A 529 1.01 3.89 6.00
C ARG A 529 1.94 3.51 7.13
N ARG A 530 2.27 2.21 7.23
CA ARG A 530 3.23 1.65 8.20
C ARG A 530 4.55 1.41 7.52
N ILE A 531 5.61 2.08 7.97
CA ILE A 531 6.95 1.95 7.39
C ILE A 531 7.97 1.80 8.52
N PHE A 532 8.81 0.76 8.46
CA PHE A 532 9.84 0.49 9.47
C PHE A 532 11.02 -0.29 8.88
N ASP A 533 12.14 -0.30 9.58
CA ASP A 533 13.35 -1.02 9.21
C ASP A 533 13.48 -2.31 10.01
N ILE A 534 14.06 -3.35 9.39
CA ILE A 534 14.27 -4.68 9.99
C ILE A 534 15.76 -4.99 10.00
N TYR A 535 16.30 -5.30 11.19
CA TYR A 535 17.69 -5.66 11.41
C TYR A 535 17.77 -7.09 11.96
N VAL A 536 18.70 -7.88 11.44
CA VAL A 536 19.06 -9.20 11.98
C VAL A 536 20.55 -9.19 12.33
N GLN A 537 20.90 -9.56 13.57
CA GLN A 537 22.29 -9.50 14.09
C GLN A 537 22.94 -8.13 13.86
N GLY A 538 22.16 -7.04 14.02
CA GLY A 538 22.63 -5.66 13.84
C GLY A 538 22.79 -5.21 12.38
N LYS A 539 22.64 -6.10 11.41
CA LYS A 539 22.69 -5.79 9.98
C LYS A 539 21.31 -5.39 9.48
N LEU A 540 21.19 -4.28 8.73
CA LEU A 540 19.95 -3.85 8.08
C LEU A 540 19.64 -4.79 6.91
N GLU A 541 18.58 -5.58 7.04
CA GLU A 541 18.14 -6.52 6.02
C GLU A 541 17.02 -5.93 5.13
N PHE A 542 16.06 -5.21 5.74
CA PHE A 542 14.98 -4.58 4.98
C PHE A 542 14.82 -3.13 5.44
N LYS A 543 15.07 -2.18 4.53
CA LYS A 543 14.90 -0.76 4.75
C LYS A 543 13.55 -0.28 4.26
N ASP A 544 12.92 0.63 5.01
CA ASP A 544 11.64 1.24 4.63
C ASP A 544 10.55 0.19 4.31
N PHE A 545 10.54 -0.91 5.08
CA PHE A 545 9.62 -2.02 4.86
C PHE A 545 8.17 -1.60 5.11
N ASN A 546 7.31 -1.89 4.14
CA ASN A 546 5.87 -1.65 4.20
C ASN A 546 5.12 -2.93 3.84
N ILE A 547 4.39 -3.49 4.81
CA ILE A 547 3.69 -4.78 4.67
C ILE A 547 2.67 -4.72 3.52
N GLU A 548 1.87 -3.66 3.44
CA GLU A 548 0.84 -3.47 2.42
C GLU A 548 1.43 -3.45 1.01
N ASN A 549 2.56 -2.75 0.81
CA ASN A 549 3.21 -2.66 -0.50
C ASN A 549 3.78 -4.00 -0.98
N GLU A 550 4.20 -4.90 -0.07
CA GLU A 550 4.78 -6.19 -0.41
C GLU A 550 3.75 -7.16 -1.00
N VAL A 551 2.53 -7.16 -0.50
CA VAL A 551 1.44 -8.02 -0.99
C VAL A 551 0.44 -7.28 -1.86
N LYS A 552 0.59 -5.94 -2.01
CA LYS A 552 -0.36 -5.04 -2.71
C LYS A 552 -1.79 -5.17 -2.17
N GLY A 553 -1.90 -5.32 -0.85
CA GLY A 553 -3.16 -5.49 -0.16
C GLY A 553 -2.99 -5.55 1.35
N VAL A 554 -4.09 -5.72 2.05
CA VAL A 554 -4.18 -5.87 3.50
C VAL A 554 -4.77 -7.23 3.84
N ASP A 555 -4.63 -7.66 5.10
CA ASP A 555 -5.10 -8.98 5.58
C ASP A 555 -4.46 -10.18 4.83
N GLU A 556 -3.37 -9.99 4.10
CA GLU A 556 -2.59 -11.04 3.45
C GLU A 556 -1.23 -11.24 4.14
N PRO A 557 -0.75 -12.48 4.28
CA PRO A 557 0.52 -12.77 4.92
C PRO A 557 1.70 -12.40 4.03
N VAL A 558 2.69 -11.74 4.62
CA VAL A 558 4.02 -11.50 4.05
C VAL A 558 5.04 -12.33 4.81
N ILE A 559 5.82 -13.13 4.10
CA ILE A 559 6.90 -13.92 4.68
C ILE A 559 8.22 -13.41 4.12
N LYS A 560 9.12 -12.98 5.02
CA LYS A 560 10.49 -12.59 4.69
C LYS A 560 11.46 -13.56 5.32
N GLN A 561 12.43 -14.05 4.55
CA GLN A 561 13.44 -15.00 5.02
C GLN A 561 14.83 -14.38 4.87
N VAL A 562 15.62 -14.44 5.94
CA VAL A 562 17.05 -14.12 5.97
C VAL A 562 17.82 -15.41 6.22
N LYS A 563 18.64 -15.81 5.25
CA LYS A 563 19.40 -17.07 5.28
C LYS A 563 20.84 -16.86 5.74
N ALA A 564 21.46 -17.92 6.22
CA ALA A 564 22.86 -17.97 6.65
C ALA A 564 23.21 -16.91 7.73
N VAL A 565 22.29 -16.69 8.66
CA VAL A 565 22.52 -15.81 9.82
C VAL A 565 23.47 -16.52 10.78
N VAL A 566 24.66 -15.94 10.98
CA VAL A 566 25.71 -16.55 11.82
C VAL A 566 25.45 -16.30 13.30
N VAL A 567 25.33 -17.37 14.07
CA VAL A 567 25.25 -17.36 15.53
C VAL A 567 26.60 -17.82 16.08
N THR A 568 27.31 -16.96 16.82
CA THR A 568 28.64 -17.25 17.38
C THR A 568 28.66 -17.33 18.92
N ASN A 569 27.79 -16.60 19.59
CA ASN A 569 27.73 -16.51 21.06
C ASN A 569 26.42 -17.05 21.63
N LYS A 570 25.86 -18.10 21.00
CA LYS A 570 24.58 -18.71 21.37
C LYS A 570 23.40 -17.74 21.37
N THR A 571 23.56 -16.55 20.73
CA THR A 571 22.54 -15.50 20.72
C THR A 571 22.25 -14.99 19.32
N LEU A 572 20.98 -14.65 19.06
CA LEU A 572 20.51 -14.03 17.85
C LEU A 572 19.56 -12.88 18.17
N THR A 573 19.75 -11.74 17.52
CA THR A 573 18.90 -10.55 17.71
C THR A 573 18.16 -10.20 16.45
N ILE A 574 16.86 -9.95 16.58
CA ILE A 574 15.99 -9.44 15.51
C ILE A 574 15.41 -8.12 16.04
N ASN A 575 15.71 -7.03 15.37
CA ASN A 575 15.28 -5.70 15.80
C ASN A 575 14.46 -5.01 14.72
N PHE A 576 13.32 -4.47 15.11
CA PHE A 576 12.41 -3.70 14.27
C PHE A 576 12.43 -2.26 14.75
N ARG A 577 12.66 -1.28 13.84
CA ARG A 577 12.76 0.14 14.17
C ARG A 577 11.83 0.98 13.32
N TRP A 578 11.06 1.85 13.94
CA TRP A 578 10.33 2.88 13.23
C TRP A 578 11.29 4.01 12.84
N ALA A 579 11.44 4.25 11.55
CA ALA A 579 12.33 5.29 11.00
C ALA A 579 11.64 6.66 10.89
N GLY A 580 10.58 6.93 11.65
CA GLY A 580 9.86 8.21 11.61
C GLY A 580 8.95 8.40 10.39
N LYS A 581 8.92 7.43 9.47
CA LYS A 581 8.15 7.48 8.22
C LYS A 581 6.75 6.89 8.38
N GLY A 582 5.87 7.21 7.42
CA GLY A 582 4.49 6.77 7.40
C GLY A 582 3.54 7.73 8.12
N THR A 583 2.37 7.23 8.50
CA THR A 583 1.32 8.04 9.13
C THR A 583 1.22 7.77 10.62
N THR A 584 1.10 8.81 11.45
CA THR A 584 0.94 8.68 12.90
C THR A 584 -0.49 8.89 13.38
N ALA A 585 -1.30 9.62 12.58
CA ALA A 585 -2.67 10.00 12.92
C ALA A 585 -3.76 9.17 12.21
N ALA A 586 -3.40 8.38 11.19
CA ALA A 586 -4.30 7.52 10.42
C ALA A 586 -3.86 6.04 10.56
N PRO A 587 -4.80 5.09 10.62
CA PRO A 587 -6.26 5.25 10.72
C PRO A 587 -6.67 5.78 12.11
N LYS A 588 -5.93 5.42 13.14
CA LYS A 588 -6.13 5.79 14.53
C LYS A 588 -4.79 6.18 15.14
N ARG A 589 -4.79 7.14 16.04
CA ARG A 589 -3.57 7.46 16.81
C ARG A 589 -3.10 6.24 17.60
N GLY A 590 -1.79 6.05 17.71
CA GLY A 590 -1.18 4.94 18.45
C GLY A 590 -1.22 3.59 17.75
N THR A 591 -1.25 3.57 16.43
CA THR A 591 -1.22 2.36 15.61
C THR A 591 -0.05 2.31 14.62
N TYR A 592 0.84 3.30 14.66
CA TYR A 592 2.06 3.35 13.85
C TYR A 592 3.21 2.52 14.45
N GLY A 593 4.34 2.49 13.75
CA GLY A 593 5.56 1.77 14.17
C GLY A 593 5.60 0.30 13.71
N PRO A 594 6.69 -0.42 14.01
CA PRO A 594 6.87 -1.81 13.59
C PRO A 594 5.80 -2.75 14.12
N LEU A 595 5.43 -3.72 13.27
CA LEU A 595 4.44 -4.76 13.56
C LEU A 595 5.01 -6.10 13.08
N ILE A 596 4.87 -7.15 13.88
CA ILE A 596 5.30 -8.53 13.57
C ILE A 596 4.26 -9.53 14.10
N SER A 597 3.91 -10.53 13.28
CA SER A 597 2.91 -11.55 13.61
C SER A 597 3.53 -12.84 14.15
N ALA A 598 4.62 -13.34 13.54
CA ALA A 598 5.35 -14.50 14.06
C ALA A 598 6.81 -14.50 13.60
N ILE A 599 7.65 -15.23 14.34
CA ILE A 599 9.07 -15.42 14.06
C ILE A 599 9.37 -16.91 14.10
N SER A 600 10.11 -17.41 13.09
CA SER A 600 10.68 -18.75 13.05
C SER A 600 12.18 -18.65 12.81
N VAL A 601 12.96 -19.31 13.65
CA VAL A 601 14.42 -19.39 13.55
C VAL A 601 14.82 -20.85 13.58
N ASP A 602 15.43 -21.33 12.52
CA ASP A 602 15.81 -22.72 12.33
C ASP A 602 17.28 -22.83 11.96
N SER A 603 18.01 -23.78 12.60
CA SER A 603 19.40 -24.08 12.27
C SER A 603 19.50 -24.74 10.90
N ASP A 604 20.47 -24.29 10.10
CA ASP A 604 20.81 -24.92 8.83
C ASP A 604 21.55 -26.28 9.05
N SER A 605 22.03 -26.55 10.27
CA SER A 605 22.69 -27.77 10.69
C SER A 605 21.70 -28.72 11.36
N LYS A 606 21.74 -30.01 11.03
CA LYS A 606 20.94 -31.01 11.73
C LYS A 606 21.41 -31.13 13.19
N PRO A 607 20.48 -31.25 14.18
CA PRO A 607 20.87 -31.56 15.55
C PRO A 607 21.67 -32.86 15.58
N PRO A 608 22.66 -32.97 16.48
CA PRO A 608 23.36 -34.26 16.71
C PRO A 608 22.33 -35.33 17.03
N LEU A 609 22.44 -36.53 16.40
CA LEU A 609 21.68 -37.67 16.83
C LEU A 609 22.12 -37.97 18.26
N ASP A 610 21.21 -37.84 19.23
CA ASP A 610 21.46 -38.26 20.58
C ASP A 610 21.84 -39.76 20.58
N THR A 611 23.11 -40.05 20.83
CA THR A 611 23.59 -41.41 21.22
C THR A 611 22.99 -41.69 22.58
N ALA A 612 21.93 -42.44 22.60
CA ALA A 612 21.33 -42.94 23.84
C ALA A 612 22.38 -43.63 24.68
N ILE A 613 22.66 -43.09 25.86
CA ILE A 613 23.42 -43.77 26.91
C ILE A 613 22.51 -44.88 27.43
N SER A 614 23.01 -46.12 27.22
CA SER A 614 22.45 -47.32 27.80
C SER A 614 22.77 -47.34 29.32
N ASP A 615 21.76 -47.26 30.17
CA ASP A 615 21.87 -47.75 31.53
C ASP A 615 20.92 -48.94 31.75
N ASP A 616 21.48 -49.99 32.27
CA ASP A 616 20.88 -51.27 32.58
C ASP A 616 19.72 -51.16 33.56
N ASP A 617 18.56 -51.72 33.17
CA ASP A 617 17.58 -52.30 34.10
C ASP A 617 16.80 -53.41 33.37
N ASP A 618 17.30 -54.63 33.54
CA ASP A 618 16.96 -55.83 32.74
C ASP A 618 15.77 -56.63 33.28
N ASP A 619 15.02 -56.18 34.34
CA ASP A 619 13.99 -57.04 34.94
C ASP A 619 12.53 -56.55 34.83
N ALA A 620 12.29 -55.29 34.44
CA ALA A 620 10.94 -54.79 34.16
C ALA A 620 10.45 -55.09 32.73
N ASN A 621 11.38 -55.42 31.81
CA ASN A 621 11.16 -55.46 30.35
C ASN A 621 10.48 -56.75 29.87
N ARG A 622 10.41 -57.81 30.68
CA ARG A 622 9.83 -59.12 30.24
C ARG A 622 8.29 -59.13 30.38
N ARG A 623 7.72 -58.42 31.34
CA ARG A 623 6.26 -58.29 31.47
C ARG A 623 5.67 -57.28 30.47
N ILE A 624 6.45 -56.24 30.13
CA ILE A 624 6.07 -55.26 29.13
C ILE A 624 6.10 -55.83 27.72
N LYS A 625 7.05 -56.72 27.38
CA LYS A 625 7.12 -57.38 26.05
C LYS A 625 5.93 -58.27 25.73
N ILE A 626 5.33 -58.92 26.72
CA ILE A 626 4.10 -59.76 26.56
C ILE A 626 2.86 -58.84 26.39
N LEU A 627 2.79 -57.75 27.17
CA LEU A 627 1.70 -56.79 27.02
C LEU A 627 1.77 -56.02 25.68
N VAL A 628 2.98 -55.67 25.23
CA VAL A 628 3.21 -55.02 23.94
C VAL A 628 2.87 -55.93 22.77
N ALA A 629 3.16 -57.26 22.87
CA ALA A 629 2.82 -58.23 21.79
C ALA A 629 1.28 -58.37 21.63
N VAL A 630 0.53 -58.32 22.73
CA VAL A 630 -0.97 -58.33 22.68
C VAL A 630 -1.49 -57.00 22.16
N ILE A 631 -0.91 -55.87 22.58
CA ILE A 631 -1.29 -54.54 22.12
C ILE A 631 -0.93 -54.37 20.64
N VAL A 632 0.23 -54.90 20.19
CA VAL A 632 0.64 -54.80 18.78
C VAL A 632 -0.27 -55.68 17.90
N SER A 633 -0.73 -56.86 18.38
CA SER A 633 -1.66 -57.67 17.64
C SER A 633 -3.03 -57.01 17.46
N ILE A 634 -3.51 -56.35 18.50
CA ILE A 634 -4.77 -55.58 18.47
C ILE A 634 -4.57 -54.31 17.61
N SER A 635 -3.40 -53.66 17.73
CA SER A 635 -3.09 -52.47 16.93
C SER A 635 -2.94 -52.76 15.45
N CYS A 636 -2.38 -53.95 15.09
CA CYS A 636 -2.30 -54.39 13.70
C CYS A 636 -3.69 -54.65 13.11
N LEU A 637 -4.59 -55.23 13.92
CA LEU A 637 -5.98 -55.45 13.48
C LEU A 637 -6.76 -54.14 13.33
N VAL A 638 -6.52 -53.21 14.24
CA VAL A 638 -7.07 -51.84 14.14
C VAL A 638 -6.45 -51.07 12.95
N LEU A 639 -5.15 -51.23 12.70
CA LEU A 639 -4.45 -50.64 11.56
C LEU A 639 -4.94 -51.21 10.21
N ILE A 640 -5.28 -52.50 10.16
CA ILE A 640 -5.88 -53.12 8.95
C ILE A 640 -7.27 -52.58 8.74
N VAL A 641 -8.09 -52.43 9.78
CA VAL A 641 -9.45 -51.82 9.71
C VAL A 641 -9.35 -50.33 9.38
N VAL A 642 -8.41 -49.62 10.04
CA VAL A 642 -8.13 -48.20 9.76
C VAL A 642 -7.53 -48.03 8.36
N GLY A 643 -6.67 -48.95 7.93
CA GLY A 643 -6.10 -48.98 6.58
C GLY A 643 -7.15 -49.22 5.51
N ALA A 644 -8.11 -50.17 5.74
CA ALA A 644 -9.25 -50.38 4.86
C ALA A 644 -10.21 -49.16 4.86
N PHE A 645 -10.36 -48.53 6.01
CA PHE A 645 -11.13 -47.26 6.14
C PHE A 645 -10.41 -46.08 5.49
N TRP A 646 -9.06 -46.02 5.67
CA TRP A 646 -8.19 -45.05 4.99
C TRP A 646 -8.13 -45.25 3.49
N TRP A 647 -8.09 -46.55 3.04
CA TRP A 647 -8.18 -46.86 1.61
C TRP A 647 -9.52 -46.42 1.01
N LYS A 648 -10.61 -46.59 1.76
CA LYS A 648 -11.93 -46.08 1.35
C LYS A 648 -12.01 -44.55 1.38
N ILE A 649 -11.36 -43.88 2.35
CA ILE A 649 -11.20 -42.42 2.44
C ILE A 649 -10.21 -41.90 1.38
N TYR A 650 -9.13 -42.63 1.11
CA TYR A 650 -8.15 -42.27 0.09
C TYR A 650 -8.74 -42.38 -1.34
N LEU A 651 -9.58 -43.38 -1.58
CA LEU A 651 -10.39 -43.41 -2.80
C LEU A 651 -11.48 -42.32 -2.84
N GLY A 652 -11.98 -41.88 -1.67
CA GLY A 652 -12.90 -40.75 -1.53
C GLY A 652 -12.22 -39.38 -1.58
N HIS A 653 -10.94 -39.28 -1.15
CA HIS A 653 -10.21 -37.98 -1.10
C HIS A 653 -9.70 -37.52 -2.47
N ASN A 654 -9.57 -38.42 -3.45
CA ASN A 654 -9.36 -38.00 -4.84
C ASN A 654 -10.64 -37.43 -5.48
N ALA A 655 -11.83 -37.66 -4.87
CA ALA A 655 -13.09 -37.04 -5.29
C ALA A 655 -13.27 -35.61 -4.76
N SER A 656 -12.62 -35.23 -3.64
CA SER A 656 -12.86 -33.91 -3.02
C SER A 656 -12.18 -32.73 -3.73
N LYS A 657 -11.11 -32.96 -4.52
CA LYS A 657 -10.58 -31.90 -5.40
C LYS A 657 -11.44 -31.69 -6.66
N GLU A 658 -12.11 -32.72 -7.11
CA GLU A 658 -13.15 -32.63 -8.17
C GLU A 658 -14.45 -32.00 -7.64
N GLU A 659 -14.82 -32.20 -6.37
CA GLU A 659 -16.03 -31.62 -5.79
C GLU A 659 -15.92 -30.11 -5.51
N VAL A 660 -14.75 -29.60 -5.18
CA VAL A 660 -14.54 -28.13 -5.02
C VAL A 660 -14.65 -27.41 -6.36
N LEU A 661 -14.27 -28.05 -7.48
CA LEU A 661 -14.46 -27.52 -8.82
C LEU A 661 -15.89 -27.77 -9.38
N ARG A 662 -16.59 -28.83 -8.89
CA ARG A 662 -18.01 -29.08 -9.22
C ARG A 662 -18.99 -28.16 -8.49
N GLY A 663 -18.55 -27.48 -7.42
CA GLY A 663 -19.33 -26.47 -6.69
C GLY A 663 -19.34 -25.09 -7.37
N LEU A 664 -18.54 -24.87 -8.41
CA LEU A 664 -18.68 -23.76 -9.32
C LEU A 664 -19.72 -24.21 -10.38
N ASP A 665 -20.85 -23.53 -10.43
CA ASP A 665 -21.92 -23.74 -11.43
C ASP A 665 -21.40 -23.27 -12.81
N LEU A 666 -20.40 -24.03 -13.33
CA LEU A 666 -19.75 -23.75 -14.61
C LEU A 666 -20.71 -24.24 -15.72
N GLN A 667 -21.19 -23.34 -16.53
CA GLN A 667 -21.93 -23.66 -17.78
C GLN A 667 -21.05 -24.38 -18.82
N THR A 668 -19.79 -24.72 -18.48
CA THR A 668 -18.78 -25.35 -19.34
C THR A 668 -18.56 -26.82 -18.94
N GLY A 669 -18.30 -27.69 -19.94
CA GLY A 669 -18.11 -29.11 -19.75
C GLY A 669 -16.75 -29.48 -19.14
N PHE A 670 -16.70 -30.63 -18.44
CA PHE A 670 -15.45 -31.23 -18.05
C PHE A 670 -15.03 -32.31 -19.03
N PHE A 671 -13.78 -32.29 -19.50
CA PHE A 671 -13.19 -33.31 -20.37
C PHE A 671 -12.23 -34.17 -19.56
N THR A 672 -12.24 -35.48 -19.83
CA THR A 672 -11.20 -36.35 -19.27
C THR A 672 -9.89 -36.24 -20.06
N PHE A 673 -8.76 -36.41 -19.41
CA PHE A 673 -7.45 -36.40 -20.06
C PHE A 673 -7.35 -37.46 -21.19
N LYS A 674 -8.05 -38.60 -21.03
CA LYS A 674 -8.10 -39.64 -22.03
C LYS A 674 -8.81 -39.19 -23.30
N GLN A 675 -9.94 -38.44 -23.18
CA GLN A 675 -10.67 -37.88 -24.34
C GLN A 675 -9.79 -36.87 -25.08
N ILE A 676 -9.15 -35.92 -24.37
CA ILE A 676 -8.33 -34.91 -25.02
C ILE A 676 -7.09 -35.54 -25.66
N LYS A 677 -6.45 -36.49 -24.98
CA LYS A 677 -5.32 -37.23 -25.52
C LYS A 677 -5.66 -37.98 -26.80
N ALA A 678 -6.84 -38.61 -26.88
CA ALA A 678 -7.30 -39.29 -28.09
C ALA A 678 -7.65 -38.26 -29.19
N ALA A 679 -8.31 -37.14 -28.84
CA ALA A 679 -8.70 -36.12 -29.79
C ALA A 679 -7.50 -35.41 -30.45
N THR A 680 -6.38 -35.27 -29.74
CA THR A 680 -5.15 -34.58 -30.20
C THR A 680 -4.10 -35.54 -30.75
N ASP A 681 -4.44 -36.81 -30.90
CA ASP A 681 -3.50 -37.87 -31.28
C ASP A 681 -2.25 -37.93 -30.40
N ASN A 682 -2.51 -37.95 -29.06
CA ASN A 682 -1.46 -37.94 -28.03
C ASN A 682 -0.63 -36.64 -28.01
N PHE A 683 -1.19 -35.50 -28.37
CA PHE A 683 -0.51 -34.19 -28.52
C PHE A 683 0.60 -34.26 -29.59
N ASP A 684 0.30 -34.87 -30.74
CA ASP A 684 1.23 -34.99 -31.86
C ASP A 684 1.65 -33.60 -32.34
N ASP A 685 2.94 -33.41 -32.62
CA ASP A 685 3.46 -32.12 -33.12
C ASP A 685 2.84 -31.72 -34.47
N ALA A 686 2.38 -32.68 -35.29
CA ALA A 686 1.62 -32.40 -36.52
C ALA A 686 0.27 -31.69 -36.26
N ASN A 687 -0.29 -31.88 -35.08
CA ASN A 687 -1.51 -31.21 -34.61
C ASN A 687 -1.25 -29.89 -33.88
N LYS A 688 0.01 -29.50 -33.68
CA LYS A 688 0.39 -28.26 -33.00
C LYS A 688 0.11 -27.06 -33.90
N ILE A 689 -0.83 -26.20 -33.46
CA ILE A 689 -1.29 -25.01 -34.20
C ILE A 689 -0.74 -23.70 -33.65
N GLY A 690 -0.11 -23.74 -32.46
CA GLY A 690 0.51 -22.58 -31.84
C GLY A 690 1.38 -22.94 -30.67
N GLU A 691 2.38 -22.09 -30.40
CA GLU A 691 3.23 -22.15 -29.21
C GLU A 691 3.54 -20.74 -28.74
N GLY A 692 3.49 -20.50 -27.44
CA GLY A 692 3.79 -19.21 -26.86
C GLY A 692 4.26 -19.33 -25.41
N GLY A 693 4.56 -18.22 -24.76
CA GLY A 693 5.01 -18.16 -23.36
C GLY A 693 4.04 -18.81 -22.35
N PHE A 694 2.82 -19.06 -22.76
CA PHE A 694 1.74 -19.63 -21.92
C PHE A 694 1.50 -21.13 -22.16
N GLY A 695 2.11 -21.74 -23.16
CA GLY A 695 2.00 -23.14 -23.47
C GLY A 695 1.77 -23.43 -24.95
N SER A 696 1.56 -24.71 -25.27
CA SER A 696 1.31 -25.19 -26.64
C SER A 696 -0.17 -25.35 -26.89
N VAL A 697 -0.63 -25.06 -28.12
CA VAL A 697 -2.02 -25.22 -28.57
C VAL A 697 -2.08 -26.30 -29.66
N TYR A 698 -2.96 -27.27 -29.48
CA TYR A 698 -3.13 -28.40 -30.39
C TYR A 698 -4.54 -28.41 -31.01
N LYS A 699 -4.65 -28.73 -32.29
CA LYS A 699 -5.91 -29.09 -32.94
C LYS A 699 -6.31 -30.49 -32.47
N GLY A 700 -7.59 -30.69 -32.19
CA GLY A 700 -8.14 -31.99 -31.84
C GLY A 700 -9.47 -32.26 -32.55
N VAL A 701 -9.83 -33.54 -32.69
CA VAL A 701 -11.09 -33.97 -33.21
C VAL A 701 -11.78 -34.89 -32.19
N LEU A 702 -12.91 -34.47 -31.68
CA LEU A 702 -13.71 -35.26 -30.73
C LEU A 702 -14.41 -36.42 -31.42
N LEU A 703 -14.91 -37.36 -30.62
CA LEU A 703 -15.60 -38.55 -31.15
C LEU A 703 -16.88 -38.26 -31.96
N ASP A 704 -17.50 -37.12 -31.73
CA ASP A 704 -18.66 -36.61 -32.46
C ASP A 704 -18.30 -35.88 -33.77
N GLY A 705 -17.01 -35.79 -34.09
CA GLY A 705 -16.46 -35.10 -35.26
C GLY A 705 -16.23 -33.60 -35.02
N SER A 706 -16.51 -33.06 -33.85
CA SER A 706 -16.27 -31.65 -33.52
C SER A 706 -14.77 -31.33 -33.48
N ILE A 707 -14.37 -30.28 -34.20
CA ILE A 707 -12.98 -29.81 -34.20
C ILE A 707 -12.80 -28.84 -33.02
N ILE A 708 -11.75 -29.07 -32.22
CA ILE A 708 -11.43 -28.28 -31.02
C ILE A 708 -10.00 -27.75 -31.07
N ALA A 709 -9.73 -26.69 -30.29
CA ALA A 709 -8.37 -26.25 -29.96
C ALA A 709 -8.09 -26.50 -28.48
N VAL A 710 -7.00 -27.19 -28.18
CA VAL A 710 -6.58 -27.56 -26.82
C VAL A 710 -5.33 -26.79 -26.43
N LYS A 711 -5.48 -25.87 -25.47
CA LYS A 711 -4.35 -25.11 -24.88
C LYS A 711 -3.82 -25.85 -23.66
N GLN A 712 -2.56 -26.27 -23.71
CA GLN A 712 -1.87 -26.96 -22.62
C GLN A 712 -1.04 -25.96 -21.82
N LEU A 713 -1.38 -25.74 -20.55
CA LEU A 713 -0.70 -24.83 -19.66
C LEU A 713 0.28 -25.57 -18.73
N SER A 714 1.36 -24.92 -18.35
CA SER A 714 2.37 -25.51 -17.46
C SER A 714 1.87 -25.59 -16.02
N SER A 715 1.52 -26.78 -15.56
CA SER A 715 1.11 -27.04 -14.18
C SER A 715 2.24 -26.89 -13.15
N LYS A 716 3.50 -26.90 -13.60
CA LYS A 716 4.68 -26.74 -12.74
C LYS A 716 5.00 -25.27 -12.44
N SER A 717 4.43 -24.33 -13.20
CA SER A 717 4.64 -22.90 -13.00
C SER A 717 3.49 -22.28 -12.21
N LYS A 718 3.81 -21.40 -11.24
CA LYS A 718 2.78 -20.61 -10.54
C LYS A 718 1.99 -19.75 -11.52
N GLN A 719 2.58 -19.37 -12.63
CA GLN A 719 1.99 -18.57 -13.68
C GLN A 719 0.91 -19.38 -14.44
N GLY A 720 1.22 -20.60 -14.92
CA GLY A 720 0.28 -21.43 -15.65
C GLY A 720 -0.98 -21.79 -14.83
N ASN A 721 -0.81 -22.04 -13.52
CA ASN A 721 -1.95 -22.25 -12.63
C ASN A 721 -2.84 -21.01 -12.50
N ARG A 722 -2.23 -19.81 -12.40
CA ARG A 722 -2.96 -18.54 -12.29
C ARG A 722 -3.72 -18.22 -13.58
N GLU A 723 -3.10 -18.42 -14.75
CA GLU A 723 -3.73 -18.21 -16.04
C GLU A 723 -4.89 -19.16 -16.27
N PHE A 724 -4.72 -20.44 -15.91
CA PHE A 724 -5.79 -21.43 -15.99
C PHE A 724 -7.04 -21.02 -15.21
N VAL A 725 -6.87 -20.64 -13.94
CA VAL A 725 -7.96 -20.18 -13.07
C VAL A 725 -8.59 -18.90 -13.62
N ASN A 726 -7.76 -17.98 -14.11
CA ASN A 726 -8.20 -16.70 -14.64
C ASN A 726 -9.04 -16.88 -15.93
N GLU A 727 -8.56 -17.70 -16.88
CA GLU A 727 -9.31 -17.98 -18.13
C GLU A 727 -10.66 -18.65 -17.84
N ILE A 728 -10.69 -19.64 -16.95
CA ILE A 728 -11.97 -20.27 -16.59
C ILE A 728 -12.91 -19.27 -15.91
N GLY A 729 -12.42 -18.51 -14.94
CA GLY A 729 -13.20 -17.55 -14.18
C GLY A 729 -13.78 -16.41 -15.02
N MET A 730 -13.04 -15.96 -16.05
CA MET A 730 -13.44 -14.82 -16.86
C MET A 730 -14.32 -15.19 -18.05
N ILE A 731 -14.00 -16.27 -18.79
CA ILE A 731 -14.64 -16.56 -20.08
C ILE A 731 -15.73 -17.66 -20.03
N SER A 732 -15.76 -18.48 -18.96
CA SER A 732 -16.71 -19.62 -18.91
C SER A 732 -18.18 -19.22 -18.98
N ALA A 733 -18.52 -18.03 -18.48
CA ALA A 733 -19.89 -17.50 -18.47
C ALA A 733 -20.18 -16.53 -19.62
N LEU A 734 -19.20 -16.20 -20.47
CA LEU A 734 -19.35 -15.22 -21.54
C LEU A 734 -19.67 -15.88 -22.88
N GLN A 735 -20.72 -15.41 -23.55
CA GLN A 735 -21.06 -15.83 -24.90
C GLN A 735 -21.31 -14.59 -25.75
N HIS A 736 -20.43 -14.37 -26.73
CA HIS A 736 -20.58 -13.29 -27.70
C HIS A 736 -19.96 -13.71 -29.05
N PRO A 737 -20.51 -13.32 -30.19
CA PRO A 737 -20.01 -13.74 -31.50
C PRO A 737 -18.56 -13.34 -31.79
N ASN A 738 -18.06 -12.28 -31.15
CA ASN A 738 -16.68 -11.81 -31.31
C ASN A 738 -15.75 -12.18 -30.12
N LEU A 739 -16.12 -13.17 -29.30
CA LEU A 739 -15.26 -13.78 -28.29
C LEU A 739 -15.09 -15.27 -28.59
N VAL A 740 -13.89 -15.82 -28.31
CA VAL A 740 -13.63 -17.25 -28.43
C VAL A 740 -14.39 -18.01 -27.35
N ARG A 741 -15.11 -19.05 -27.73
CA ARG A 741 -15.91 -19.86 -26.80
C ARG A 741 -15.05 -20.91 -26.12
N LEU A 742 -15.08 -20.96 -24.79
CA LEU A 742 -14.54 -22.05 -23.99
C LEU A 742 -15.55 -23.17 -23.88
N TYR A 743 -15.23 -24.38 -24.39
CA TYR A 743 -16.07 -25.57 -24.28
C TYR A 743 -15.91 -26.25 -22.93
N GLY A 744 -14.73 -26.17 -22.33
CA GLY A 744 -14.46 -26.77 -21.03
C GLY A 744 -12.99 -26.89 -20.69
N CYS A 745 -12.72 -27.66 -19.64
CA CYS A 745 -11.36 -27.85 -19.17
C CYS A 745 -11.09 -29.30 -18.71
N CYS A 746 -9.81 -29.62 -18.52
CA CYS A 746 -9.36 -30.84 -17.89
C CYS A 746 -8.30 -30.57 -16.84
N VAL A 747 -8.50 -31.13 -15.64
CA VAL A 747 -7.57 -31.02 -14.50
C VAL A 747 -7.30 -32.43 -13.98
N GLU A 748 -6.60 -33.21 -14.74
CA GLU A 748 -6.24 -34.60 -14.38
C GLU A 748 -4.73 -34.80 -14.47
N LYS A 749 -4.17 -35.68 -13.63
CA LYS A 749 -2.77 -36.14 -13.70
C LYS A 749 -1.75 -34.99 -13.74
N ASN A 750 -2.03 -33.89 -13.03
CA ASN A 750 -1.20 -32.70 -13.03
C ASN A 750 -1.10 -31.98 -14.39
N GLN A 751 -2.09 -32.13 -15.26
CA GLN A 751 -2.24 -31.42 -16.52
C GLN A 751 -3.32 -30.37 -16.39
N LEU A 752 -3.07 -29.17 -16.96
CA LEU A 752 -4.01 -28.07 -17.04
C LEU A 752 -4.33 -27.82 -18.51
N LEU A 753 -5.50 -28.27 -18.96
CA LEU A 753 -5.90 -28.17 -20.36
C LEU A 753 -7.20 -27.34 -20.47
N LEU A 754 -7.23 -26.40 -21.40
CA LEU A 754 -8.39 -25.63 -21.78
C LEU A 754 -8.84 -26.03 -23.18
N VAL A 755 -10.13 -26.24 -23.38
CA VAL A 755 -10.71 -26.71 -24.65
C VAL A 755 -11.59 -25.62 -25.23
N TYR A 756 -11.18 -25.08 -26.38
CA TYR A 756 -11.86 -24.00 -27.09
C TYR A 756 -12.42 -24.44 -28.43
N GLU A 757 -13.33 -23.61 -28.97
CA GLU A 757 -13.66 -23.68 -30.37
C GLU A 757 -12.42 -23.50 -31.26
N TYR A 758 -12.39 -24.24 -32.41
CA TYR A 758 -11.26 -24.17 -33.34
C TYR A 758 -11.46 -23.02 -34.34
N MET A 759 -10.35 -22.26 -34.59
CA MET A 759 -10.33 -21.15 -35.52
C MET A 759 -9.55 -21.52 -36.78
N GLU A 760 -10.22 -21.60 -37.90
CA GLU A 760 -9.66 -22.10 -39.15
C GLU A 760 -8.62 -21.17 -39.77
N ASN A 761 -8.78 -19.84 -39.62
CA ASN A 761 -7.94 -18.84 -40.24
C ASN A 761 -6.85 -18.28 -39.30
N ASN A 762 -6.59 -18.97 -38.15
CA ASN A 762 -5.55 -18.60 -37.20
C ASN A 762 -5.69 -17.15 -36.67
N SER A 763 -4.60 -16.46 -36.38
CA SER A 763 -4.61 -15.09 -35.85
C SER A 763 -4.62 -14.01 -36.93
N LEU A 764 -5.21 -12.86 -36.60
CA LEU A 764 -5.21 -11.67 -37.46
C LEU A 764 -3.77 -11.22 -37.81
N ALA A 765 -2.82 -11.39 -36.88
CA ALA A 765 -1.42 -11.08 -37.14
C ALA A 765 -0.85 -11.95 -38.26
N ARG A 766 -1.17 -13.25 -38.29
CA ARG A 766 -0.75 -14.16 -39.35
C ARG A 766 -1.39 -13.81 -40.69
N ALA A 767 -2.66 -13.42 -40.66
CA ALA A 767 -3.38 -13.01 -41.85
C ALA A 767 -2.82 -11.71 -42.48
N LEU A 768 -2.44 -10.72 -41.67
CA LEU A 768 -2.00 -9.42 -42.14
C LEU A 768 -0.51 -9.38 -42.54
N PHE A 769 0.35 -9.95 -41.72
CA PHE A 769 1.82 -9.80 -41.83
C PHE A 769 2.62 -11.05 -41.48
N GLY A 770 2.01 -12.24 -41.52
CA GLY A 770 2.70 -13.53 -41.44
C GLY A 770 3.56 -13.83 -42.67
N PRO A 771 4.20 -15.03 -42.74
CA PRO A 771 4.89 -15.49 -43.98
C PRO A 771 3.94 -15.52 -45.19
N GLU A 772 4.45 -15.29 -46.38
CA GLU A 772 3.64 -15.20 -47.60
C GLU A 772 2.69 -16.39 -47.81
N GLU A 773 3.12 -17.59 -47.45
CA GLU A 773 2.32 -18.83 -47.49
C GLU A 773 1.13 -18.84 -46.56
N GLY A 774 1.11 -17.97 -45.54
CA GLY A 774 0.07 -17.88 -44.51
C GLY A 774 -0.68 -16.57 -44.47
N GLN A 775 -0.37 -15.61 -45.36
CA GLN A 775 -1.10 -14.35 -45.46
C GLN A 775 -2.41 -14.55 -46.20
N LEU A 776 -3.45 -13.88 -45.69
CA LEU A 776 -4.73 -13.81 -46.41
C LEU A 776 -4.84 -12.50 -47.15
N ASN A 777 -5.35 -12.55 -48.40
CA ASN A 777 -5.65 -11.32 -49.11
C ASN A 777 -6.97 -10.74 -48.57
N LEU A 778 -6.85 -9.93 -47.50
CA LEU A 778 -7.99 -9.26 -46.86
C LEU A 778 -8.30 -7.97 -47.63
N ASP A 779 -9.44 -7.95 -48.36
CA ASP A 779 -10.00 -6.74 -48.95
C ASP A 779 -10.49 -5.73 -47.90
N TRP A 780 -10.79 -4.50 -48.32
CA TRP A 780 -11.22 -3.46 -47.41
C TRP A 780 -12.51 -3.79 -46.64
N PRO A 781 -13.60 -4.28 -47.27
CA PRO A 781 -14.81 -4.67 -46.57
C PRO A 781 -14.57 -5.70 -45.45
N THR A 782 -13.67 -6.67 -45.71
CA THR A 782 -13.29 -7.69 -44.68
C THR A 782 -12.50 -7.05 -43.55
N ARG A 783 -11.57 -6.13 -43.83
CA ARG A 783 -10.82 -5.39 -42.78
C ARG A 783 -11.73 -4.53 -41.93
N GLN A 784 -12.71 -3.85 -42.57
CA GLN A 784 -13.72 -3.07 -41.84
C GLN A 784 -14.59 -3.98 -40.96
N LYS A 785 -15.07 -5.11 -41.46
CA LYS A 785 -15.80 -6.11 -40.69
C LYS A 785 -15.01 -6.61 -39.50
N ILE A 786 -13.72 -6.91 -39.67
CA ILE A 786 -12.83 -7.36 -38.59
C ILE A 786 -12.67 -6.26 -37.54
N CYS A 787 -12.38 -5.04 -37.94
CA CYS A 787 -12.21 -3.92 -37.01
C CYS A 787 -13.47 -3.66 -36.16
N VAL A 788 -14.64 -3.61 -36.78
CA VAL A 788 -15.94 -3.43 -36.14
C VAL A 788 -16.25 -4.60 -35.21
N GLY A 789 -15.94 -5.84 -35.60
CA GLY A 789 -16.18 -7.02 -34.78
C GLY A 789 -15.34 -7.03 -33.50
N ILE A 790 -14.07 -6.63 -33.59
CA ILE A 790 -13.21 -6.47 -32.39
C ILE A 790 -13.79 -5.40 -31.45
N ALA A 791 -14.19 -4.25 -32.00
CA ALA A 791 -14.80 -3.18 -31.22
C ALA A 791 -16.09 -3.64 -30.52
N LYS A 792 -16.95 -4.45 -31.19
CA LYS A 792 -18.16 -5.05 -30.58
C LYS A 792 -17.81 -6.02 -29.44
N GLY A 793 -16.80 -6.86 -29.63
CA GLY A 793 -16.32 -7.76 -28.57
C GLY A 793 -15.86 -7.01 -27.33
N LEU A 794 -15.12 -5.90 -27.51
CA LEU A 794 -14.68 -5.05 -26.40
C LEU A 794 -15.82 -4.25 -25.78
N ALA A 795 -16.78 -3.74 -26.56
CA ALA A 795 -17.96 -3.06 -26.04
C ALA A 795 -18.78 -4.01 -25.15
N PHE A 796 -18.93 -5.27 -25.56
CA PHE A 796 -19.55 -6.29 -24.73
C PHE A 796 -18.81 -6.50 -23.40
N LEU A 797 -17.49 -6.67 -23.42
CA LEU A 797 -16.68 -6.89 -22.20
C LEU A 797 -16.73 -5.70 -21.24
N HIS A 798 -16.71 -4.45 -21.77
CA HIS A 798 -16.62 -3.24 -20.97
C HIS A 798 -17.98 -2.70 -20.49
N GLU A 799 -19.05 -2.86 -21.30
CA GLU A 799 -20.29 -2.11 -21.12
C GLU A 799 -21.53 -2.99 -21.00
N GLU A 800 -21.62 -4.13 -21.71
CA GLU A 800 -22.83 -4.93 -21.80
C GLU A 800 -22.82 -6.16 -20.86
N SER A 801 -21.66 -6.77 -20.66
CA SER A 801 -21.48 -7.94 -19.79
C SER A 801 -21.85 -7.62 -18.34
N THR A 802 -22.42 -8.59 -17.62
CA THR A 802 -22.73 -8.48 -16.19
C THR A 802 -21.46 -8.29 -15.35
N LEU A 803 -20.35 -8.88 -15.77
CA LEU A 803 -19.03 -8.68 -15.21
C LEU A 803 -18.24 -7.80 -16.16
N LYS A 804 -17.91 -6.58 -15.73
CA LYS A 804 -17.05 -5.68 -16.52
C LYS A 804 -15.63 -6.21 -16.50
N ILE A 805 -15.07 -6.48 -17.69
CA ILE A 805 -13.77 -7.15 -17.82
C ILE A 805 -12.82 -6.30 -18.65
N VAL A 806 -11.62 -6.05 -18.12
CA VAL A 806 -10.49 -5.48 -18.84
C VAL A 806 -9.57 -6.61 -19.29
N HIS A 807 -9.35 -6.73 -20.60
CA HIS A 807 -8.60 -7.83 -21.20
C HIS A 807 -7.09 -7.75 -20.96
N ARG A 808 -6.49 -6.55 -21.06
CA ARG A 808 -5.09 -6.20 -20.78
C ARG A 808 -4.05 -6.65 -21.82
N ASP A 809 -4.41 -7.50 -22.77
CA ASP A 809 -3.48 -7.97 -23.82
C ASP A 809 -4.16 -8.03 -25.20
N ILE A 810 -4.86 -6.97 -25.55
CA ILE A 810 -5.45 -6.80 -26.90
C ILE A 810 -4.33 -6.53 -27.91
N LYS A 811 -4.17 -7.44 -28.86
CA LYS A 811 -3.18 -7.39 -29.96
C LYS A 811 -3.63 -8.31 -31.10
N THR A 812 -3.06 -8.12 -32.29
CA THR A 812 -3.45 -8.88 -33.48
C THR A 812 -3.18 -10.39 -33.37
N THR A 813 -2.25 -10.85 -32.51
CA THR A 813 -2.04 -12.28 -32.26
C THR A 813 -3.13 -12.92 -31.40
N ASN A 814 -3.84 -12.11 -30.58
CA ASN A 814 -4.91 -12.56 -29.71
C ASN A 814 -6.31 -12.34 -30.31
N VAL A 815 -6.38 -11.86 -31.55
CA VAL A 815 -7.60 -11.85 -32.36
C VAL A 815 -7.52 -13.01 -33.36
N LEU A 816 -8.38 -14.00 -33.19
CA LEU A 816 -8.45 -15.16 -34.06
C LEU A 816 -9.57 -14.97 -35.10
N LEU A 817 -9.46 -15.64 -36.24
CA LEU A 817 -10.42 -15.56 -37.32
C LEU A 817 -11.06 -16.92 -37.54
N ASP A 818 -12.42 -16.97 -37.55
CA ASP A 818 -13.16 -18.17 -37.87
C ASP A 818 -13.18 -18.43 -39.40
N ARG A 819 -13.86 -19.47 -39.84
CA ARG A 819 -14.00 -19.87 -41.25
C ARG A 819 -14.50 -18.73 -42.14
N ASP A 820 -15.41 -17.90 -41.65
CA ASP A 820 -16.05 -16.80 -42.38
C ASP A 820 -15.32 -15.45 -42.13
N LEU A 821 -14.11 -15.47 -41.63
CA LEU A 821 -13.28 -14.30 -41.28
C LEU A 821 -13.96 -13.37 -40.27
N ASN A 822 -14.79 -13.88 -39.35
CA ASN A 822 -15.27 -13.10 -38.23
C ASN A 822 -14.18 -13.07 -37.13
N PRO A 823 -13.87 -11.90 -36.55
CA PRO A 823 -12.87 -11.80 -35.50
C PRO A 823 -13.43 -12.30 -34.17
N LYS A 824 -12.60 -13.01 -33.42
CA LYS A 824 -12.88 -13.48 -32.07
C LYS A 824 -11.70 -13.18 -31.15
N ILE A 825 -11.95 -12.42 -30.09
CA ILE A 825 -10.95 -12.09 -29.06
C ILE A 825 -10.68 -13.33 -28.23
N SER A 826 -9.40 -13.64 -27.99
CA SER A 826 -8.92 -14.83 -27.28
C SER A 826 -7.89 -14.48 -26.21
N ASP A 827 -7.49 -15.45 -25.40
CA ASP A 827 -6.41 -15.38 -24.39
C ASP A 827 -6.72 -14.43 -23.20
N PHE A 828 -7.65 -14.86 -22.35
CA PHE A 828 -8.09 -14.14 -21.14
C PHE A 828 -7.21 -14.42 -19.90
N GLY A 829 -6.02 -15.02 -20.09
CA GLY A 829 -5.11 -15.36 -19.00
C GLY A 829 -4.64 -14.17 -18.16
N LEU A 830 -4.64 -12.96 -18.73
CA LEU A 830 -4.29 -11.71 -18.06
C LEU A 830 -5.49 -10.84 -17.70
N ALA A 831 -6.72 -11.23 -18.06
CA ALA A 831 -7.92 -10.43 -17.87
C ALA A 831 -8.20 -10.13 -16.38
N LYS A 832 -8.88 -9.01 -16.12
CA LYS A 832 -9.30 -8.60 -14.78
C LYS A 832 -10.71 -8.03 -14.79
N LEU A 833 -11.43 -8.24 -13.68
CA LEU A 833 -12.70 -7.56 -13.45
C LEU A 833 -12.45 -6.06 -13.26
N ASP A 834 -13.24 -5.24 -13.95
CA ASP A 834 -13.34 -3.81 -13.73
C ASP A 834 -14.45 -3.60 -12.68
N GLU A 835 -14.04 -3.33 -11.46
CA GLU A 835 -14.98 -3.02 -10.40
C GLU A 835 -15.47 -1.58 -10.62
N GLU A 836 -16.73 -1.40 -10.98
CA GLU A 836 -17.36 -0.10 -11.37
C GLU A 836 -17.15 1.03 -10.34
N GLU A 837 -16.77 0.70 -9.12
CA GLU A 837 -16.47 1.65 -8.05
C GLU A 837 -15.01 2.12 -8.01
N ASN A 838 -14.10 1.53 -8.77
CA ASN A 838 -12.68 1.90 -8.80
C ASN A 838 -12.38 2.82 -9.97
N THR A 839 -11.74 3.96 -9.71
CA THR A 839 -11.25 4.86 -10.77
C THR A 839 -10.17 4.21 -11.63
N HIS A 840 -9.46 3.21 -11.11
CA HIS A 840 -8.47 2.37 -11.79
C HIS A 840 -8.10 1.17 -10.92
N ILE A 841 -7.65 0.10 -11.55
CA ILE A 841 -7.13 -1.10 -10.89
C ILE A 841 -5.61 -0.95 -10.81
N SER A 842 -5.05 -0.72 -9.61
CA SER A 842 -3.61 -0.79 -9.42
C SER A 842 -3.16 -2.25 -9.47
N THR A 843 -2.39 -2.62 -10.48
CA THR A 843 -2.00 -4.02 -10.69
C THR A 843 -0.58 -4.13 -11.25
N ARG A 844 0.05 -5.30 -11.08
CA ARG A 844 1.32 -5.59 -11.74
C ARG A 844 1.16 -5.42 -13.25
N ILE A 845 2.06 -4.64 -13.86
CA ILE A 845 2.08 -4.42 -15.31
C ILE A 845 2.29 -5.77 -16.01
N ALA A 846 1.39 -6.11 -16.91
CA ALA A 846 1.42 -7.33 -17.71
C ALA A 846 0.72 -7.08 -19.05
N GLY A 847 1.15 -7.76 -20.12
CA GLY A 847 0.67 -7.56 -21.45
C GLY A 847 1.83 -7.35 -22.44
N THR A 848 1.55 -6.94 -23.66
CA THR A 848 2.53 -6.84 -24.74
C THR A 848 2.96 -5.38 -24.97
N ILE A 849 4.26 -5.09 -24.80
CA ILE A 849 4.84 -3.76 -25.09
C ILE A 849 4.54 -3.38 -26.55
N GLY A 850 4.19 -2.11 -26.77
CA GLY A 850 3.77 -1.59 -28.06
C GLY A 850 2.26 -1.54 -28.26
N TYR A 851 1.49 -2.27 -27.42
CA TYR A 851 0.02 -2.19 -27.37
C TYR A 851 -0.48 -1.61 -26.04
N MET A 852 0.39 -1.54 -25.04
CA MET A 852 0.02 -1.03 -23.71
C MET A 852 -0.23 0.47 -23.72
N ALA A 853 -1.29 0.89 -23.07
CA ALA A 853 -1.56 2.30 -22.81
C ALA A 853 -0.50 2.93 -21.90
N PRO A 854 -0.09 4.21 -22.14
CA PRO A 854 0.98 4.87 -21.40
C PRO A 854 0.75 4.90 -19.87
N GLU A 855 -0.47 5.21 -19.43
CA GLU A 855 -0.83 5.25 -18.00
C GLU A 855 -0.73 3.88 -17.33
N TYR A 856 -0.97 2.82 -18.09
CA TYR A 856 -0.82 1.46 -17.59
C TYR A 856 0.63 1.01 -17.57
N ALA A 857 1.40 1.29 -18.65
CA ALA A 857 2.79 0.91 -18.77
C ALA A 857 3.72 1.64 -17.78
N LEU A 858 3.46 2.93 -17.49
CA LEU A 858 4.31 3.77 -16.64
C LEU A 858 3.94 3.73 -15.16
N TRP A 859 2.65 3.67 -14.86
CA TRP A 859 2.15 3.82 -13.48
C TRP A 859 1.32 2.64 -12.98
N GLY A 860 1.06 1.63 -13.83
CA GLY A 860 0.22 0.49 -13.47
C GLY A 860 -1.27 0.83 -13.33
N TYR A 861 -1.72 2.00 -13.82
CA TYR A 861 -3.11 2.42 -13.76
C TYR A 861 -3.91 1.72 -14.85
N LEU A 862 -4.64 0.68 -14.45
CA LEU A 862 -5.46 -0.12 -15.34
C LEU A 862 -6.93 0.32 -15.26
N THR A 863 -7.50 0.63 -16.41
CA THR A 863 -8.94 0.82 -16.63
C THR A 863 -9.31 0.20 -17.97
N TYR A 864 -10.59 0.07 -18.27
CA TYR A 864 -11.04 -0.37 -19.62
C TYR A 864 -10.51 0.55 -20.74
N LYS A 865 -10.11 1.79 -20.44
CA LYS A 865 -9.47 2.70 -21.40
C LYS A 865 -8.10 2.21 -21.87
N ALA A 866 -7.47 1.29 -21.14
CA ALA A 866 -6.23 0.65 -21.60
C ALA A 866 -6.49 -0.28 -22.79
N ASP A 867 -7.59 -1.05 -22.77
CA ASP A 867 -7.99 -1.88 -23.93
C ASP A 867 -8.43 -1.03 -25.11
N VAL A 868 -9.05 0.13 -24.89
CA VAL A 868 -9.39 1.10 -25.94
C VAL A 868 -8.14 1.58 -26.67
N TYR A 869 -7.06 1.88 -25.93
CA TYR A 869 -5.77 2.24 -26.52
C TYR A 869 -5.19 1.10 -27.35
N SER A 870 -5.16 -0.11 -26.79
CA SER A 870 -4.67 -1.31 -27.49
C SER A 870 -5.47 -1.60 -28.76
N PHE A 871 -6.80 -1.41 -28.70
CA PHE A 871 -7.67 -1.49 -29.89
C PHE A 871 -7.28 -0.47 -30.96
N GLY A 872 -6.99 0.78 -30.58
CA GLY A 872 -6.55 1.82 -31.52
C GLY A 872 -5.28 1.41 -32.28
N VAL A 873 -4.30 0.80 -31.57
CA VAL A 873 -3.08 0.25 -32.18
C VAL A 873 -3.43 -0.87 -33.17
N VAL A 874 -4.30 -1.82 -32.78
CA VAL A 874 -4.76 -2.90 -33.69
C VAL A 874 -5.46 -2.35 -34.92
N ALA A 875 -6.27 -1.30 -34.79
CA ALA A 875 -6.97 -0.68 -35.94
C ALA A 875 -5.97 -0.04 -36.93
N LEU A 876 -4.90 0.60 -36.45
CA LEU A 876 -3.80 1.09 -37.31
C LEU A 876 -3.11 -0.07 -38.03
N GLU A 877 -2.85 -1.20 -37.38
CA GLU A 877 -2.25 -2.39 -37.99
C GLU A 877 -3.17 -2.97 -39.09
N ILE A 878 -4.48 -2.97 -38.88
CA ILE A 878 -5.47 -3.43 -39.88
C ILE A 878 -5.43 -2.54 -41.13
N VAL A 879 -5.36 -1.21 -40.96
CA VAL A 879 -5.28 -0.27 -42.07
C VAL A 879 -3.97 -0.41 -42.84
N ALA A 880 -2.86 -0.45 -42.10
CA ALA A 880 -1.51 -0.40 -42.67
C ALA A 880 -1.02 -1.76 -43.16
N GLY A 881 -1.62 -2.87 -42.76
CA GLY A 881 -1.13 -4.21 -43.08
C GLY A 881 0.29 -4.48 -42.51
N LYS A 882 0.72 -3.75 -41.52
CA LYS A 882 2.08 -3.77 -40.94
C LYS A 882 2.01 -3.81 -39.43
N SER A 883 2.95 -4.52 -38.80
CA SER A 883 3.03 -4.62 -37.34
C SER A 883 3.54 -3.33 -36.72
N ASN A 884 2.87 -2.83 -35.69
CA ASN A 884 3.25 -1.62 -34.94
C ASN A 884 4.69 -1.70 -34.41
N THR A 885 5.12 -2.85 -33.93
CA THR A 885 6.44 -3.05 -33.30
C THR A 885 7.57 -3.33 -34.31
N LYS A 886 7.25 -3.86 -35.49
CA LYS A 886 8.26 -4.27 -36.49
C LYS A 886 8.46 -3.24 -37.60
N TYR A 887 7.47 -2.40 -37.88
CA TYR A 887 7.52 -1.41 -38.95
C TYR A 887 8.16 -0.11 -38.49
N ARG A 888 9.27 0.28 -39.14
CA ARG A 888 9.99 1.54 -38.93
C ARG A 888 10.19 2.19 -40.29
N PRO A 889 9.36 3.16 -40.67
CA PRO A 889 9.44 3.80 -41.98
C PRO A 889 10.75 4.60 -42.17
N ASN A 890 11.29 5.17 -41.09
CA ASN A 890 12.55 5.89 -41.00
C ASN A 890 13.19 5.72 -39.63
N GLU A 891 14.50 5.98 -39.48
CA GLU A 891 15.21 5.91 -38.19
C GLU A 891 14.64 6.82 -37.09
N ASN A 892 13.84 7.81 -37.49
CA ASN A 892 13.22 8.79 -36.57
C ASN A 892 11.90 8.38 -35.95
N PHE A 893 11.28 7.24 -36.38
CA PHE A 893 9.99 6.78 -35.85
C PHE A 893 10.13 5.45 -35.14
N VAL A 894 9.60 5.40 -33.92
CA VAL A 894 9.71 4.21 -33.05
C VAL A 894 8.65 3.16 -33.39
N CYS A 895 7.47 3.57 -33.85
CA CYS A 895 6.36 2.67 -34.14
C CYS A 895 5.39 3.22 -35.21
N LEU A 896 4.44 2.38 -35.63
CA LEU A 896 3.41 2.73 -36.62
C LEU A 896 2.49 3.87 -36.12
N GLN A 897 2.21 3.95 -34.85
CA GLN A 897 1.39 5.01 -34.26
C GLN A 897 2.04 6.38 -34.41
N ASP A 898 3.36 6.51 -34.15
CA ASP A 898 4.09 7.77 -34.32
C ASP A 898 4.02 8.25 -35.77
N TRP A 899 4.15 7.30 -36.68
CA TRP A 899 4.04 7.58 -38.13
C TRP A 899 2.64 8.09 -38.52
N ALA A 900 1.57 7.44 -38.01
CA ALA A 900 0.20 7.86 -38.27
C ALA A 900 -0.10 9.28 -37.75
N LEU A 901 0.44 9.68 -36.59
CA LEU A 901 0.32 11.03 -36.06
C LEU A 901 1.02 12.08 -36.91
N VAL A 902 2.20 11.76 -37.43
CA VAL A 902 2.93 12.65 -38.34
C VAL A 902 2.21 12.83 -39.68
N LEU A 903 1.66 11.74 -40.24
CA LEU A 903 0.86 11.81 -41.49
C LEU A 903 -0.41 12.63 -41.28
N GLN A 904 -1.06 12.53 -40.09
CA GLN A 904 -2.20 13.37 -39.77
C GLN A 904 -1.84 14.88 -39.76
N GLN A 905 -0.69 15.21 -39.13
CA GLN A 905 -0.23 16.61 -39.08
C GLN A 905 0.11 17.17 -40.49
N LYS A 906 0.59 16.31 -41.39
CA LYS A 906 0.90 16.67 -42.79
C LYS A 906 -0.32 16.71 -43.70
N GLY A 907 -1.41 16.07 -43.30
CA GLY A 907 -2.60 15.92 -44.15
C GLY A 907 -2.59 14.69 -45.06
N ASP A 908 -1.55 13.85 -45.01
CA ASP A 908 -1.28 12.75 -45.95
C ASP A 908 -1.64 11.38 -45.37
N LEU A 909 -2.76 11.27 -44.67
CA LEU A 909 -3.16 10.01 -43.99
C LEU A 909 -3.27 8.80 -44.92
N MET A 910 -3.45 9.00 -46.21
CA MET A 910 -3.56 7.91 -47.18
C MET A 910 -2.25 7.14 -47.37
N ASP A 911 -1.10 7.74 -47.05
CA ASP A 911 0.20 7.05 -47.09
C ASP A 911 0.33 5.95 -46.04
N LEU A 912 -0.58 5.91 -45.04
CA LEU A 912 -0.64 4.85 -44.05
C LEU A 912 -1.26 3.56 -44.62
N VAL A 913 -2.06 3.63 -45.66
CA VAL A 913 -2.88 2.52 -46.17
C VAL A 913 -2.00 1.44 -46.81
N ASP A 914 -2.36 0.19 -46.56
CA ASP A 914 -1.68 -0.98 -47.11
C ASP A 914 -1.70 -0.95 -48.66
N PRO A 915 -0.55 -0.88 -49.32
CA PRO A 915 -0.50 -0.87 -50.78
C PRO A 915 -1.17 -2.08 -51.46
N ARG A 916 -1.32 -3.20 -50.73
CA ARG A 916 -1.95 -4.43 -51.25
C ARG A 916 -3.46 -4.26 -51.49
N LEU A 917 -4.10 -3.24 -50.92
CA LEU A 917 -5.50 -2.92 -51.15
C LEU A 917 -5.78 -2.31 -52.54
N GLY A 918 -4.72 -1.88 -53.29
CA GLY A 918 -4.87 -1.28 -54.57
C GLY A 918 -5.62 0.06 -54.53
N ALA A 919 -6.53 0.26 -55.49
CA ALA A 919 -7.34 1.49 -55.57
C ALA A 919 -8.82 1.24 -55.25
N GLU A 920 -9.25 -0.01 -54.99
CA GLU A 920 -10.63 -0.42 -54.80
C GLU A 920 -11.02 -0.43 -53.33
N PHE A 921 -11.07 0.74 -52.70
CA PHE A 921 -11.58 0.86 -51.33
C PHE A 921 -12.28 2.21 -51.11
N ASP A 922 -13.19 2.27 -50.13
CA ASP A 922 -13.85 3.51 -49.74
C ASP A 922 -12.90 4.40 -48.90
N LYS A 923 -12.46 5.51 -49.48
CA LYS A 923 -11.53 6.45 -48.83
C LYS A 923 -12.13 7.08 -47.56
N GLU A 924 -13.42 7.35 -47.56
CA GLU A 924 -14.10 7.93 -46.39
C GLU A 924 -14.13 6.97 -45.22
N GLU A 925 -14.34 5.68 -45.48
CA GLU A 925 -14.28 4.64 -44.44
C GLU A 925 -12.86 4.46 -43.88
N VAL A 926 -11.85 4.49 -44.77
CA VAL A 926 -10.44 4.43 -44.37
C VAL A 926 -10.07 5.62 -43.49
N PHE A 927 -10.38 6.84 -43.93
CA PHE A 927 -10.19 8.04 -43.13
C PHE A 927 -10.86 7.99 -41.77
N ARG A 928 -12.08 7.51 -41.76
CA ARG A 928 -12.86 7.31 -40.52
C ARG A 928 -12.17 6.36 -39.58
N MET A 929 -11.74 5.20 -40.08
CA MET A 929 -11.05 4.17 -39.24
C MET A 929 -9.73 4.73 -38.70
N ILE A 930 -8.91 5.42 -39.48
CA ILE A 930 -7.64 6.03 -39.00
C ILE A 930 -7.93 7.07 -37.92
N ARG A 931 -8.90 7.96 -38.13
CA ARG A 931 -9.27 8.98 -37.13
C ARG A 931 -9.77 8.36 -35.83
N VAL A 932 -10.61 7.33 -35.90
CA VAL A 932 -11.06 6.59 -34.73
C VAL A 932 -9.89 5.91 -34.02
N ALA A 933 -8.97 5.30 -34.75
CA ALA A 933 -7.79 4.68 -34.17
C ALA A 933 -6.89 5.69 -33.43
N LEU A 934 -6.67 6.87 -34.02
CA LEU A 934 -5.90 7.95 -33.40
C LEU A 934 -6.62 8.54 -32.16
N LEU A 935 -7.94 8.62 -32.18
CA LEU A 935 -8.74 9.04 -31.02
C LEU A 935 -8.62 8.01 -29.88
N CYS A 936 -8.63 6.72 -30.20
CA CYS A 936 -8.45 5.64 -29.24
C CYS A 936 -7.03 5.62 -28.64
N THR A 937 -6.00 5.96 -29.42
CA THR A 937 -4.60 6.00 -28.96
C THR A 937 -4.21 7.33 -28.32
N ASN A 938 -5.15 8.19 -27.95
CA ASN A 938 -4.87 9.42 -27.23
C ASN A 938 -4.08 9.13 -25.94
N PRO A 939 -2.98 9.85 -25.65
CA PRO A 939 -2.22 9.67 -24.40
C PRO A 939 -3.07 9.84 -23.14
N SER A 940 -4.05 10.75 -23.15
CA SER A 940 -4.97 10.95 -22.02
C SER A 940 -6.13 9.94 -22.06
N PRO A 941 -6.28 9.05 -21.06
CA PRO A 941 -7.38 8.09 -20.98
C PRO A 941 -8.78 8.74 -21.01
N ALA A 942 -8.89 9.95 -20.45
CA ALA A 942 -10.15 10.69 -20.36
C ALA A 942 -10.68 11.13 -21.74
N LEU A 943 -9.78 11.31 -22.72
CA LEU A 943 -10.15 11.74 -24.09
C LEU A 943 -10.44 10.55 -25.01
N ARG A 944 -10.12 9.32 -24.60
CA ARG A 944 -10.46 8.12 -25.37
C ARG A 944 -11.97 7.85 -25.26
N PRO A 945 -12.66 7.49 -26.33
CA PRO A 945 -14.08 7.14 -26.32
C PRO A 945 -14.34 5.83 -25.54
N ILE A 946 -15.58 5.54 -25.23
CA ILE A 946 -16.04 4.21 -24.82
C ILE A 946 -16.22 3.33 -26.06
N MET A 947 -16.21 1.99 -25.91
CA MET A 947 -16.18 1.09 -27.07
C MET A 947 -17.49 1.09 -27.86
N SER A 948 -18.64 1.29 -27.25
CA SER A 948 -19.93 1.46 -27.97
C SER A 948 -19.95 2.69 -28.88
N SER A 949 -19.32 3.80 -28.44
CA SER A 949 -19.12 4.99 -29.27
C SER A 949 -18.17 4.71 -30.43
N VAL A 950 -17.09 3.93 -30.19
CA VAL A 950 -16.14 3.49 -31.23
C VAL A 950 -16.87 2.68 -32.31
N VAL A 951 -17.71 1.71 -31.91
CA VAL A 951 -18.54 0.94 -32.85
C VAL A 951 -19.43 1.87 -33.70
N SER A 952 -20.13 2.83 -33.06
CA SER A 952 -21.01 3.77 -33.77
C SER A 952 -20.26 4.66 -34.76
N MET A 953 -19.05 5.12 -34.39
CA MET A 953 -18.19 5.88 -35.29
C MET A 953 -17.67 5.05 -36.47
N LEU A 954 -17.20 3.82 -36.23
CA LEU A 954 -16.72 2.91 -37.29
C LEU A 954 -17.83 2.55 -38.29
N GLU A 955 -19.05 2.34 -37.81
CA GLU A 955 -20.22 2.09 -38.64
C GLU A 955 -20.77 3.33 -39.35
N GLY A 956 -20.18 4.52 -39.12
CA GLY A 956 -20.61 5.79 -39.73
C GLY A 956 -21.91 6.35 -39.19
N LYS A 957 -22.41 5.83 -38.05
CA LYS A 957 -23.66 6.30 -37.40
C LYS A 957 -23.46 7.62 -36.63
N THR A 958 -22.23 7.89 -36.19
CA THR A 958 -21.84 9.11 -35.45
C THR A 958 -20.59 9.72 -36.09
N LEU A 959 -20.50 11.07 -36.03
CA LEU A 959 -19.31 11.78 -36.50
C LEU A 959 -18.13 11.51 -35.57
N VAL A 960 -16.93 11.37 -36.15
CA VAL A 960 -15.68 11.28 -35.38
C VAL A 960 -15.30 12.69 -34.91
N PRO A 961 -15.18 12.93 -33.60
CA PRO A 961 -14.75 14.23 -33.07
C PRO A 961 -13.36 14.62 -33.58
N GLU A 962 -13.09 15.93 -33.59
CA GLU A 962 -11.73 16.41 -33.86
C GLU A 962 -10.76 15.90 -32.78
N LEU A 963 -9.55 15.55 -33.21
CA LEU A 963 -8.52 15.06 -32.31
C LEU A 963 -7.99 16.21 -31.46
N ILE A 964 -8.35 16.24 -30.18
CA ILE A 964 -7.79 17.18 -29.22
C ILE A 964 -6.46 16.62 -28.73
N MET A 965 -5.36 17.23 -29.20
CA MET A 965 -4.02 16.94 -28.69
C MET A 965 -3.69 17.95 -27.59
N ASP A 966 -3.34 17.46 -26.41
CA ASP A 966 -2.83 18.32 -25.33
C ASP A 966 -1.37 18.69 -25.64
N PRO A 967 -1.04 19.97 -25.92
CA PRO A 967 0.31 20.39 -26.27
C PRO A 967 1.34 20.13 -25.17
N SER A 968 0.90 19.99 -23.89
CA SER A 968 1.79 19.78 -22.76
C SER A 968 2.42 18.38 -22.71
N ILE A 969 1.88 17.41 -23.46
CA ILE A 969 2.35 16.02 -23.47
C ILE A 969 3.43 15.80 -24.55
N PHE A 970 3.45 16.62 -25.59
CA PHE A 970 4.39 16.49 -26.72
C PHE A 970 5.67 17.33 -26.58
N GLY A 971 5.78 18.21 -25.58
CA GLY A 971 6.94 19.09 -25.36
C GLY A 971 8.13 18.44 -24.65
N ASP A 972 8.03 17.18 -24.24
CA ASP A 972 9.07 16.54 -23.44
C ASP A 972 9.83 15.47 -24.25
N GLU A 973 10.71 15.93 -25.18
CA GLU A 973 11.67 15.05 -25.87
C GLU A 973 12.49 14.20 -24.88
N SER A 974 12.66 14.67 -23.63
CA SER A 974 13.37 13.93 -22.59
C SER A 974 12.62 12.68 -22.12
N ARG A 975 11.28 12.69 -22.14
CA ARG A 975 10.43 11.53 -21.78
C ARG A 975 10.42 10.47 -22.88
N LEU A 976 10.35 10.89 -24.14
CA LEU A 976 10.48 9.98 -25.29
C LEU A 976 11.89 9.37 -25.34
N ALA A 977 12.93 10.15 -25.05
CA ALA A 977 14.31 9.66 -24.92
C ALA A 977 14.47 8.68 -23.75
N THR A 978 13.80 8.90 -22.62
CA THR A 978 13.82 8.01 -21.45
C THR A 978 13.12 6.68 -21.73
N LEU A 979 11.97 6.71 -22.41
CA LEU A 979 11.27 5.51 -22.87
C LEU A 979 12.09 4.74 -23.91
N ARG A 980 12.78 5.46 -24.83
CA ARG A 980 13.70 4.90 -25.82
C ARG A 980 14.89 4.22 -25.17
N ASN A 981 15.52 4.86 -24.19
CA ASN A 981 16.65 4.31 -23.43
C ASN A 981 16.26 3.11 -22.56
N GLN A 982 15.06 3.12 -21.95
CA GLN A 982 14.53 1.95 -21.23
C GLN A 982 14.20 0.80 -22.17
N PHE A 983 13.70 1.09 -23.36
CA PHE A 983 13.40 0.09 -24.40
C PHE A 983 14.69 -0.56 -24.94
N ASP A 984 15.73 0.22 -25.18
CA ASP A 984 17.04 -0.23 -25.68
C ASP A 984 17.86 -0.97 -24.59
N GLN A 985 17.67 -0.66 -23.30
CA GLN A 985 18.29 -1.39 -22.20
C GLN A 985 17.64 -2.77 -21.92
N ILE A 986 16.38 -2.96 -22.29
CA ILE A 986 15.66 -4.21 -22.10
C ILE A 986 15.89 -5.19 -23.26
N HIS A 987 16.31 -4.70 -24.45
CA HIS A 987 16.58 -5.52 -25.62
C HIS A 987 17.91 -5.17 -26.32
N PRO A 988 19.05 -5.73 -25.88
CA PRO A 988 20.21 -5.76 -26.75
C PRO A 988 19.97 -6.80 -27.86
N HIS A 989 19.73 -6.30 -29.07
CA HIS A 989 19.77 -7.02 -30.36
C HIS A 989 19.56 -8.56 -30.31
N ASN A 990 18.30 -9.01 -30.42
CA ASN A 990 17.97 -10.27 -31.11
C ASN A 990 16.59 -10.16 -31.73
N ALA A 991 16.54 -10.18 -33.07
CA ALA A 991 15.33 -10.20 -33.86
C ALA A 991 14.67 -11.58 -33.69
N GLY A 992 13.44 -11.62 -33.20
CA GLY A 992 12.55 -12.73 -33.46
C GLY A 992 11.85 -13.43 -32.31
N GLU A 993 11.44 -12.76 -31.20
CA GLU A 993 10.48 -13.39 -30.29
C GLU A 993 9.65 -12.35 -29.55
N SER A 994 8.34 -12.58 -29.51
CA SER A 994 7.38 -11.80 -28.72
C SER A 994 7.64 -12.04 -27.23
N CYS A 995 8.38 -11.17 -26.56
CA CYS A 995 8.59 -11.26 -25.12
C CYS A 995 7.42 -10.62 -24.35
N SER A 996 6.63 -11.43 -23.68
CA SER A 996 5.75 -10.99 -22.62
C SER A 996 6.59 -10.70 -21.37
N LEU A 997 6.72 -9.43 -20.96
CA LEU A 997 7.42 -9.04 -19.75
C LEU A 997 6.61 -9.40 -18.50
N ILE A 998 7.02 -10.50 -17.87
CA ILE A 998 6.69 -10.78 -16.48
C ILE A 998 7.94 -10.42 -15.68
N HIS A 999 7.93 -9.26 -15.03
CA HIS A 999 8.97 -8.95 -14.06
C HIS A 999 8.76 -9.81 -12.81
N SER A 1000 9.55 -10.88 -12.68
CA SER A 1000 9.81 -11.51 -11.40
C SER A 1000 10.97 -10.76 -10.74
N SER A 1001 10.73 -10.19 -9.57
CA SER A 1001 11.78 -9.71 -8.68
C SER A 1001 12.41 -10.91 -7.95
N ASP A 1002 13.15 -11.75 -8.64
CA ASP A 1002 14.13 -12.64 -8.03
C ASP A 1002 15.36 -12.65 -8.93
N ALA A 1003 16.32 -11.83 -8.53
CA ALA A 1003 17.65 -11.78 -9.11
C ALA A 1003 18.45 -13.01 -8.66
N ASN A 1004 19.13 -13.57 -9.55
CA ASN A 1004 20.38 -14.29 -9.58
C ASN A 1004 20.28 -15.57 -10.42
N ALA A 1005 20.47 -15.39 -11.72
CA ALA A 1005 21.03 -16.41 -12.54
C ALA A 1005 22.28 -15.79 -13.21
N THR A 1006 23.44 -16.14 -12.70
CA THR A 1006 24.73 -15.89 -13.30
C THR A 1006 24.80 -16.57 -14.66
N CYS A 1007 24.87 -15.81 -15.70
CA CYS A 1007 25.21 -16.29 -17.04
C CYS A 1007 26.73 -16.53 -17.10
N SER A 1008 27.14 -17.76 -17.09
CA SER A 1008 28.52 -18.17 -17.41
C SER A 1008 28.74 -18.06 -18.92
N THR A 1009 29.53 -17.08 -19.32
CA THR A 1009 30.07 -16.99 -20.67
C THR A 1009 31.18 -18.02 -20.81
N SER A 1010 30.94 -19.05 -21.60
CA SER A 1010 32.03 -19.89 -22.15
C SER A 1010 32.51 -19.26 -23.45
N SER A 1011 33.69 -18.68 -23.42
CA SER A 1011 34.48 -18.32 -24.59
C SER A 1011 35.02 -19.62 -25.22
N GLY A 1012 34.62 -19.88 -26.45
CA GLY A 1012 35.20 -20.92 -27.31
C GLY A 1012 35.63 -20.32 -28.64
N SER A 1013 36.90 -20.12 -28.75
CA SER A 1013 37.58 -19.76 -29.97
C SER A 1013 37.45 -20.86 -31.04
N ARG A 1014 36.96 -20.53 -32.23
CA ARG A 1014 37.56 -20.72 -33.53
C ARG A 1014 36.64 -20.18 -34.60
#